data_ed4dac8a31f076154e73302ecad3e611
#
_entry.id   ed4dac8a31f076154e73302ecad3e611
#
_cell.length_a   1.000
_cell.length_b   1.000
_cell.length_c   1.000
_cell.angle_alpha   90.00
_cell.angle_beta   90.00
_cell.angle_gamma   90.00
#
_symmetry.space_group_name_H-M   'P 1'
#
loop_
_entity.id
_entity.type
_entity.pdbx_description
1 polymer ?
#
loop_
_entity_poly.entity_id
_entity_poly.type
_entity_poly.pdbx_seq_one_letter_code
_entity_poly.pdbx_strand_id
1 'polypeptide(L)'
;MSAELHVATTGSDHAEGSADQPLRTISRAAALAEPGDTVVVHGGEYREWVKPQRGGLSNRRRITYTAAPGERVVIKGSEPVTGWERAEGDVWTVAVPNALFGSFNPFAEEVDGDWIVYADQSVRKKHLGDVYLNGTSFYEVAGVDEVSDPPLRTEMIDTWTGTVDRVRDPAQTQLVWYADVGAEHTTIWANFSGADPNSELVEINVRRSVFYPTEHHLDYITVRGFELAQAATPWAPPTADQPGLIGPNWAKGWIIEDNVIHDAKCSAVSLGKESSTGHNFATVRRDKPGYQYQLESVFSAIQIGWDREHIGSHIVRRNTIYDCGQNGVVGHLGCVFSTIEDNHIYNIAIKREFYGYEIAGIKLHAALDVVIRHNRIHDCSLGTWLDWQTQGTRVSRNLFYGNSRDLFIEVSHGPHLVDHNILASRVSLEVHSQGGAFVHNLLCGTISMDPIVERPTPYHVPHSTQVAGYAAITSGDDRYIGNVFLGSDPALAYGPESKRPGRREVGYGTAGYDGHPASMADYLAQVSDPTKGDHERFAKVRQPVYIRDNVYASGAEAYADETGATVVPDGDVTATVVDEGAEVYLECRLPGAFDDIRVATVSGADLERVRFVDAEFEEPDGAPAVLATDLVGAVKTPSGSYPAGPLSDLRSGATRTRVW
;
A
#
# COMPACT_ATOMS: atom_id res chain seq x y z
N MET A 1 -28.93 -11.32 23.32
CA MET A 1 -29.46 -10.12 22.67
C MET A 1 -28.26 -9.22 22.44
N SER A 2 -28.17 -8.55 21.32
CA SER A 2 -27.11 -7.55 21.10
C SER A 2 -27.39 -6.32 21.96
N ALA A 3 -26.40 -5.79 22.64
CA ALA A 3 -26.49 -4.55 23.40
C ALA A 3 -25.87 -3.38 22.62
N GLU A 4 -26.31 -2.18 22.93
CA GLU A 4 -25.61 -0.96 22.55
C GLU A 4 -24.92 -0.39 23.78
N LEU A 5 -23.59 -0.14 23.68
CA LEU A 5 -22.79 0.50 24.68
C LEU A 5 -22.45 1.91 24.19
N HIS A 6 -22.88 2.93 24.92
CA HIS A 6 -22.63 4.32 24.58
C HIS A 6 -21.39 4.86 25.31
N VAL A 7 -20.57 5.62 24.57
CA VAL A 7 -19.36 6.26 25.08
C VAL A 7 -19.46 7.76 24.78
N ALA A 8 -19.18 8.60 25.78
CA ALA A 8 -19.11 10.05 25.62
C ALA A 8 -18.03 10.65 26.53
N THR A 9 -17.34 11.71 26.09
CA THR A 9 -16.28 12.38 26.90
C THR A 9 -16.78 12.89 28.24
N THR A 10 -18.08 13.13 28.38
CA THR A 10 -18.78 13.56 29.61
C THR A 10 -19.26 12.37 30.45
N GLY A 11 -19.07 11.13 30.00
CA GLY A 11 -19.49 9.90 30.67
C GLY A 11 -18.63 9.51 31.85
N SER A 12 -18.89 8.30 32.37
CA SER A 12 -18.14 7.70 33.49
C SER A 12 -17.89 6.21 33.23
N ASP A 13 -16.66 5.75 33.43
CA ASP A 13 -16.31 4.33 33.28
C ASP A 13 -16.91 3.42 34.38
N HIS A 14 -17.61 4.02 35.36
CA HIS A 14 -18.42 3.33 36.32
C HIS A 14 -19.91 3.24 35.94
N ALA A 15 -20.30 3.91 34.86
CA ALA A 15 -21.68 3.88 34.36
C ALA A 15 -22.01 2.54 33.68
N GLU A 16 -23.29 2.33 33.38
CA GLU A 16 -23.79 1.09 32.76
C GLU A 16 -23.53 1.04 31.22
N GLY A 17 -23.19 2.18 30.62
CA GLY A 17 -22.98 2.28 29.18
C GLY A 17 -24.27 2.43 28.35
N SER A 18 -25.38 2.81 28.99
CA SER A 18 -26.60 3.17 28.27
C SER A 18 -26.50 4.58 27.65
N ALA A 19 -27.42 4.95 26.76
CA ALA A 19 -27.46 6.28 26.16
C ALA A 19 -27.56 7.41 27.20
N ASP A 20 -28.32 7.18 28.30
CA ASP A 20 -28.49 8.15 29.39
C ASP A 20 -27.34 8.15 30.39
N GLN A 21 -26.58 7.05 30.46
CA GLN A 21 -25.43 6.85 31.36
C GLN A 21 -24.23 6.28 30.57
N PRO A 22 -23.64 7.05 29.67
CA PRO A 22 -22.55 6.58 28.82
C PRO A 22 -21.26 6.33 29.60
N LEU A 23 -20.45 5.44 29.09
CA LEU A 23 -19.05 5.24 29.51
C LEU A 23 -18.23 6.47 29.11
N ARG A 24 -17.09 6.66 29.75
CA ARG A 24 -16.20 7.78 29.45
C ARG A 24 -15.18 7.41 28.36
N THR A 25 -14.69 6.18 28.36
CA THR A 25 -13.62 5.75 27.46
C THR A 25 -14.07 4.62 26.52
N ILE A 26 -13.54 4.62 25.30
CA ILE A 26 -13.76 3.54 24.34
C ILE A 26 -13.10 2.26 24.85
N SER A 27 -11.98 2.36 25.53
CA SER A 27 -11.27 1.23 26.15
C SER A 27 -12.14 0.53 27.20
N ARG A 28 -12.91 1.27 27.99
CA ARG A 28 -13.85 0.66 28.92
C ARG A 28 -14.98 -0.09 28.21
N ALA A 29 -15.53 0.50 27.16
CA ALA A 29 -16.53 -0.17 26.35
C ALA A 29 -15.97 -1.43 25.68
N ALA A 30 -14.73 -1.37 25.18
CA ALA A 30 -14.03 -2.51 24.59
C ALA A 30 -13.81 -3.67 25.56
N ALA A 31 -13.63 -3.36 26.85
CA ALA A 31 -13.54 -4.36 27.91
C ALA A 31 -14.88 -5.03 28.26
N LEU A 32 -16.00 -4.38 27.95
CA LEU A 32 -17.35 -4.89 28.25
C LEU A 32 -18.03 -5.56 27.06
N ALA A 33 -17.73 -5.11 25.84
CA ALA A 33 -18.41 -5.55 24.63
C ALA A 33 -18.33 -7.07 24.42
N GLU A 34 -19.45 -7.66 24.08
CA GLU A 34 -19.66 -9.09 23.80
C GLU A 34 -20.00 -9.31 22.31
N PRO A 35 -19.83 -10.52 21.77
CA PRO A 35 -20.13 -10.83 20.38
C PRO A 35 -21.58 -10.49 19.98
N GLY A 36 -21.71 -9.56 19.05
CA GLY A 36 -22.98 -9.00 18.56
C GLY A 36 -23.29 -7.60 19.06
N ASP A 37 -22.51 -7.07 19.99
CA ASP A 37 -22.72 -5.73 20.53
C ASP A 37 -22.21 -4.63 19.62
N THR A 38 -22.79 -3.43 19.79
CA THR A 38 -22.37 -2.20 19.14
C THR A 38 -21.91 -1.20 20.19
N VAL A 39 -20.69 -0.70 20.04
CA VAL A 39 -20.15 0.42 20.81
C VAL A 39 -20.39 1.69 20.00
N VAL A 40 -21.28 2.55 20.46
CA VAL A 40 -21.63 3.84 19.86
C VAL A 40 -20.85 4.94 20.56
N VAL A 41 -19.92 5.57 19.85
CA VAL A 41 -19.05 6.62 20.41
C VAL A 41 -19.57 7.99 19.99
N HIS A 42 -19.87 8.82 20.96
CA HIS A 42 -20.36 10.19 20.74
C HIS A 42 -19.21 11.16 20.46
N GLY A 43 -19.55 12.30 19.84
CA GLY A 43 -18.61 13.31 19.38
C GLY A 43 -17.65 13.78 20.47
N GLY A 44 -16.38 13.88 20.09
CA GLY A 44 -15.31 14.31 20.96
C GLY A 44 -13.96 13.75 20.56
N GLU A 45 -12.94 14.13 21.32
CA GLU A 45 -11.57 13.68 21.16
C GLU A 45 -11.20 12.70 22.28
N TYR A 46 -10.78 11.52 21.89
CA TYR A 46 -10.41 10.41 22.78
C TYR A 46 -8.92 10.11 22.62
N ARG A 47 -8.15 10.32 23.69
CA ARG A 47 -6.71 10.11 23.70
C ARG A 47 -6.39 8.79 24.36
N GLU A 48 -6.50 7.72 23.57
CA GLU A 48 -6.35 6.37 24.09
C GLU A 48 -5.83 5.38 23.03
N TRP A 49 -5.31 4.28 23.49
CA TRP A 49 -5.07 3.10 22.67
C TRP A 49 -6.16 2.08 23.01
N VAL A 50 -7.17 2.00 22.17
CA VAL A 50 -8.26 1.03 22.30
C VAL A 50 -7.72 -0.37 21.98
N LYS A 51 -7.80 -1.25 22.99
CA LYS A 51 -7.38 -2.65 22.90
C LYS A 51 -8.61 -3.54 23.10
N PRO A 52 -9.29 -3.97 22.02
CA PRO A 52 -10.37 -4.93 22.14
C PRO A 52 -9.92 -6.16 22.93
N GLN A 53 -10.77 -6.64 23.81
CA GLN A 53 -10.49 -7.84 24.63
C GLN A 53 -11.28 -9.06 24.14
N ARG A 54 -12.26 -8.86 23.25
CA ARG A 54 -13.07 -9.90 22.63
C ARG A 54 -13.28 -9.58 21.16
N GLY A 55 -13.42 -10.62 20.36
CA GLY A 55 -13.88 -10.57 18.99
C GLY A 55 -15.34 -10.96 18.85
N GLY A 56 -15.89 -10.82 17.66
CA GLY A 56 -17.15 -11.42 17.25
C GLY A 56 -17.00 -12.92 17.00
N LEU A 57 -18.11 -13.60 16.74
CA LEU A 57 -18.14 -15.05 16.47
C LEU A 57 -18.35 -15.38 14.98
N SER A 58 -18.82 -14.43 14.20
CA SER A 58 -19.10 -14.59 12.78
C SER A 58 -19.46 -13.26 12.14
N ASN A 59 -19.63 -13.23 10.82
CA ASN A 59 -20.14 -12.06 10.11
C ASN A 59 -21.50 -11.54 10.61
N ARG A 60 -22.31 -12.37 11.24
CA ARG A 60 -23.62 -11.98 11.80
C ARG A 60 -23.55 -11.59 13.27
N ARG A 61 -22.47 -11.93 13.96
CA ARG A 61 -22.27 -11.65 15.39
C ARG A 61 -20.92 -10.96 15.59
N ARG A 62 -20.75 -9.85 14.89
CA ARG A 62 -19.57 -8.98 15.01
C ARG A 62 -19.64 -8.14 16.28
N ILE A 63 -18.51 -7.66 16.76
CA ILE A 63 -18.48 -6.47 17.64
C ILE A 63 -18.24 -5.26 16.75
N THR A 64 -19.11 -4.27 16.84
CA THR A 64 -19.02 -3.07 16.03
C THR A 64 -18.68 -1.86 16.89
N TYR A 65 -17.62 -1.15 16.54
CA TYR A 65 -17.30 0.17 17.07
C TYR A 65 -17.65 1.19 16.01
N THR A 66 -18.49 2.15 16.36
CA THR A 66 -18.98 3.14 15.39
C THR A 66 -19.09 4.52 16.01
N ALA A 67 -18.74 5.55 15.26
CA ALA A 67 -19.12 6.90 15.62
C ALA A 67 -20.66 7.06 15.61
N ALA A 68 -21.21 7.85 16.50
CA ALA A 68 -22.61 8.22 16.48
C ALA A 68 -22.93 8.97 15.16
N PRO A 69 -24.09 8.71 14.55
CA PRO A 69 -24.42 9.28 13.24
C PRO A 69 -24.34 10.81 13.21
N GLY A 70 -23.52 11.36 12.31
CA GLY A 70 -23.33 12.79 12.13
C GLY A 70 -22.43 13.47 13.17
N GLU A 71 -21.82 12.71 14.07
CA GLU A 71 -20.91 13.23 15.08
C GLU A 71 -19.44 12.96 14.68
N ARG A 72 -18.58 13.96 14.87
CA ARG A 72 -17.13 13.81 14.66
C ARG A 72 -16.49 13.20 15.91
N VAL A 73 -15.92 12.03 15.75
CA VAL A 73 -15.22 11.28 16.81
C VAL A 73 -13.76 11.10 16.39
N VAL A 74 -12.84 11.62 17.19
CA VAL A 74 -11.40 11.56 16.92
C VAL A 74 -10.73 10.70 17.97
N ILE A 75 -9.95 9.70 17.56
CA ILE A 75 -9.12 8.87 18.45
C ILE A 75 -7.65 9.17 18.15
N LYS A 76 -6.91 9.66 19.15
CA LYS A 76 -5.53 10.12 18.98
C LYS A 76 -4.50 9.34 19.79
N GLY A 77 -3.36 9.08 19.18
CA GLY A 77 -2.18 8.54 19.84
C GLY A 77 -1.33 9.60 20.54
N SER A 78 -1.68 10.87 20.41
CA SER A 78 -0.96 12.03 20.96
C SER A 78 -1.54 12.55 22.27
N GLU A 79 -0.76 13.40 22.96
CA GLU A 79 -1.19 14.23 24.09
C GLU A 79 -0.84 15.70 23.81
N PRO A 80 -1.65 16.66 24.30
CA PRO A 80 -1.31 18.07 24.25
C PRO A 80 -0.17 18.39 25.21
N VAL A 81 0.74 19.25 24.78
CA VAL A 81 1.86 19.72 25.58
C VAL A 81 1.82 21.23 25.69
N THR A 82 1.87 21.72 26.90
CA THR A 82 1.87 23.15 27.25
C THR A 82 3.09 23.51 28.08
N GLY A 83 3.29 24.81 28.32
CA GLY A 83 4.42 25.28 29.12
C GLY A 83 5.73 25.32 28.35
N TRP A 84 5.64 25.62 27.07
CA TRP A 84 6.81 25.86 26.22
C TRP A 84 7.52 27.12 26.64
N GLU A 85 8.84 27.05 26.81
CA GLU A 85 9.70 28.16 27.14
C GLU A 85 10.49 28.60 25.91
N ARG A 86 10.59 29.89 25.66
CA ARG A 86 11.35 30.43 24.55
C ARG A 86 12.84 30.32 24.86
N ALA A 87 13.58 29.58 24.02
CA ALA A 87 15.02 29.42 24.17
C ALA A 87 15.78 30.55 23.45
N GLU A 88 15.71 30.61 22.10
CA GLU A 88 16.34 31.65 21.28
C GLU A 88 15.55 31.80 19.97
N GLY A 89 15.31 33.05 19.53
CA GLY A 89 14.59 33.31 18.28
C GLY A 89 13.21 32.64 18.24
N ASP A 90 12.98 31.78 17.26
CA ASP A 90 11.76 30.97 17.09
C ASP A 90 11.87 29.55 17.66
N VAL A 91 12.97 29.28 18.40
CA VAL A 91 13.17 28.02 19.09
C VAL A 91 12.49 28.05 20.45
N TRP A 92 11.68 27.05 20.69
CA TRP A 92 11.02 26.79 21.95
C TRP A 92 11.45 25.45 22.53
N THR A 93 11.41 25.30 23.83
CA THR A 93 11.75 24.06 24.51
C THR A 93 10.73 23.71 25.56
N VAL A 94 10.56 22.41 25.79
CA VAL A 94 9.72 21.88 26.87
C VAL A 94 10.34 20.60 27.43
N ALA A 95 10.29 20.44 28.73
CA ALA A 95 10.71 19.21 29.43
C ALA A 95 9.46 18.38 29.78
N VAL A 96 9.26 17.29 29.10
CA VAL A 96 8.12 16.37 29.29
C VAL A 96 8.54 15.27 30.26
N PRO A 97 7.84 15.05 31.40
CA PRO A 97 8.14 13.93 32.29
C PRO A 97 8.00 12.58 31.57
N ASN A 98 9.02 11.71 31.70
CA ASN A 98 9.00 10.37 31.08
C ASN A 98 7.83 9.48 31.56
N ALA A 99 7.26 9.81 32.73
CA ALA A 99 6.04 9.15 33.22
C ALA A 99 4.83 9.28 32.28
N LEU A 100 4.78 10.32 31.43
CA LEU A 100 3.74 10.47 30.40
C LEU A 100 3.75 9.30 29.39
N PHE A 101 4.94 8.79 29.09
CA PHE A 101 5.13 7.74 28.10
C PHE A 101 4.96 6.32 28.66
N GLY A 102 4.94 6.17 30.00
CA GLY A 102 4.90 4.85 30.63
C GLY A 102 6.13 4.00 30.29
N SER A 103 5.91 2.81 29.71
CA SER A 103 6.99 1.89 29.28
C SER A 103 7.44 2.10 27.84
N PHE A 104 6.83 3.01 27.09
CA PHE A 104 7.11 3.27 25.68
C PHE A 104 7.30 4.77 25.45
N ASN A 105 8.56 5.18 25.31
CA ASN A 105 8.89 6.56 24.95
C ASN A 105 9.24 6.63 23.46
N PRO A 106 8.37 7.15 22.58
CA PRO A 106 8.62 7.20 21.14
C PRO A 106 9.80 8.09 20.76
N PHE A 107 10.22 9.02 21.62
CA PHE A 107 11.40 9.87 21.39
C PHE A 107 12.72 9.15 21.69
N ALA A 108 12.68 8.00 22.38
CA ALA A 108 13.83 7.12 22.61
C ALA A 108 13.90 5.96 21.62
N GLU A 109 12.79 5.63 20.95
CA GLU A 109 12.68 4.51 20.03
C GLU A 109 13.00 4.96 18.61
N GLU A 110 14.01 4.35 17.99
CA GLU A 110 14.40 4.65 16.60
C GLU A 110 13.44 4.02 15.59
N VAL A 111 13.26 4.67 14.44
CA VAL A 111 12.68 4.05 13.25
C VAL A 111 13.74 3.13 12.66
N ASP A 112 13.70 1.87 13.02
CA ASP A 112 14.71 0.88 12.65
C ASP A 112 14.07 -0.49 12.36
N GLY A 113 14.76 -1.32 11.58
CA GLY A 113 14.34 -2.66 11.25
C GLY A 113 14.90 -3.15 9.92
N ASP A 114 14.51 -4.37 9.54
CA ASP A 114 14.97 -4.97 8.31
C ASP A 114 14.52 -4.16 7.09
N TRP A 115 15.43 -4.04 6.11
CA TRP A 115 15.27 -3.31 4.84
C TRP A 115 15.07 -1.79 4.94
N ILE A 116 15.21 -1.20 6.12
CA ILE A 116 15.37 0.25 6.20
C ILE A 116 16.76 0.63 5.64
N VAL A 117 16.83 1.74 4.92
CA VAL A 117 18.04 2.21 4.27
C VAL A 117 18.41 3.58 4.81
N TYR A 118 19.59 3.67 5.39
CA TYR A 118 20.21 4.94 5.74
C TYR A 118 21.30 5.27 4.74
N ALA A 119 21.37 6.52 4.32
CA ALA A 119 22.35 6.97 3.33
C ALA A 119 23.80 6.78 3.81
N ASP A 120 24.02 6.96 5.10
CA ASP A 120 25.30 6.78 5.79
C ASP A 120 25.03 6.34 7.23
N GLN A 121 25.92 5.52 7.80
CA GLN A 121 25.84 5.10 9.21
C GLN A 121 26.06 6.25 10.21
N SER A 122 26.64 7.36 9.77
CA SER A 122 26.80 8.59 10.56
C SER A 122 25.52 9.44 10.63
N VAL A 123 24.52 9.19 9.78
CA VAL A 123 23.26 9.91 9.80
C VAL A 123 22.47 9.46 11.04
N ARG A 124 22.07 10.42 11.87
CA ARG A 124 21.19 10.14 12.99
C ARG A 124 19.90 9.49 12.50
N LYS A 125 19.57 8.34 13.07
CA LYS A 125 18.31 7.68 12.81
C LYS A 125 17.15 8.55 13.29
N LYS A 126 16.02 8.47 12.61
CA LYS A 126 14.78 9.12 13.04
C LYS A 126 14.13 8.31 14.15
N HIS A 127 13.36 8.99 14.98
CA HIS A 127 12.66 8.38 16.10
C HIS A 127 11.16 8.23 15.80
N LEU A 128 10.48 7.39 16.60
CA LEU A 128 9.04 7.21 16.49
C LEU A 128 8.26 8.42 17.02
N GLY A 129 8.93 9.29 17.78
CA GLY A 129 8.39 10.58 18.23
C GLY A 129 8.00 11.49 17.07
N ASP A 130 7.01 12.35 17.32
CA ASP A 130 6.65 13.45 16.42
C ASP A 130 6.02 14.59 17.21
N VAL A 131 6.08 15.80 16.65
CA VAL A 131 5.49 17.04 17.19
C VAL A 131 4.48 17.57 16.18
N TYR A 132 3.35 18.04 16.65
CA TYR A 132 2.27 18.56 15.80
C TYR A 132 1.85 19.96 16.26
N LEU A 133 1.69 20.87 15.33
CA LEU A 133 1.09 22.20 15.54
C LEU A 133 -0.24 22.26 14.80
N ASN A 134 -1.34 22.38 15.53
CA ASN A 134 -2.71 22.39 14.95
C ASN A 134 -2.97 21.21 13.98
N GLY A 135 -2.42 20.04 14.30
CA GLY A 135 -2.48 18.83 13.48
C GLY A 135 -1.40 18.69 12.42
N THR A 136 -0.58 19.71 12.15
CA THR A 136 0.52 19.63 11.18
C THR A 136 1.76 19.02 11.82
N SER A 137 2.25 17.90 11.29
CA SER A 137 3.45 17.21 11.79
C SER A 137 4.74 17.92 11.37
N PHE A 138 5.74 17.90 12.25
CA PHE A 138 7.05 18.52 12.07
C PHE A 138 8.05 17.54 11.46
N TYR A 139 9.20 18.05 11.02
CA TYR A 139 10.34 17.25 10.58
C TYR A 139 11.33 17.08 11.74
N GLU A 140 11.83 15.86 11.94
CA GLU A 140 12.91 15.62 12.90
C GLU A 140 14.25 16.08 12.30
N VAL A 141 15.04 16.81 13.09
CA VAL A 141 16.40 17.23 12.75
C VAL A 141 17.46 16.59 13.62
N ALA A 142 18.73 16.68 13.24
CA ALA A 142 19.81 15.95 13.92
C ALA A 142 20.29 16.62 15.22
N GLY A 143 20.00 17.89 15.43
CA GLY A 143 20.43 18.62 16.61
C GLY A 143 19.75 19.98 16.76
N VAL A 144 19.99 20.61 17.92
CA VAL A 144 19.42 21.92 18.26
C VAL A 144 19.86 23.03 17.28
N ASP A 145 21.06 22.93 16.72
CA ASP A 145 21.55 23.89 15.74
C ASP A 145 20.65 23.94 14.49
N GLU A 146 20.16 22.78 14.02
CA GLU A 146 19.23 22.71 12.90
C GLU A 146 17.80 23.17 13.27
N VAL A 147 17.44 23.13 14.55
CA VAL A 147 16.18 23.72 15.05
C VAL A 147 16.23 25.24 14.96
N SER A 148 17.41 25.82 15.22
CA SER A 148 17.60 27.27 15.21
C SER A 148 17.61 27.87 13.80
N ASP A 149 18.09 27.11 12.81
CA ASP A 149 18.18 27.54 11.40
C ASP A 149 17.63 26.41 10.50
N PRO A 150 16.32 26.19 10.49
CA PRO A 150 15.72 25.09 9.74
C PRO A 150 15.80 25.32 8.23
N PRO A 151 16.26 24.31 7.46
CA PRO A 151 16.41 24.46 6.02
C PRO A 151 15.05 24.56 5.33
N LEU A 152 14.82 25.61 4.54
CA LEU A 152 13.69 25.66 3.63
C LEU A 152 13.95 24.72 2.43
N ARG A 153 13.21 23.64 2.34
CA ARG A 153 13.33 22.65 1.27
C ARG A 153 12.23 22.89 0.25
N THR A 154 12.59 23.20 -0.97
CA THR A 154 11.66 23.38 -2.10
C THR A 154 11.61 22.15 -3.01
N GLU A 155 12.65 21.31 -2.93
CA GLU A 155 12.83 20.11 -3.74
C GLU A 155 13.41 18.98 -2.88
N MET A 156 13.08 17.74 -3.24
CA MET A 156 13.60 16.53 -2.60
C MET A 156 13.89 15.48 -3.68
N ILE A 157 14.98 14.72 -3.50
CA ILE A 157 15.30 13.61 -4.40
C ILE A 157 14.46 12.39 -4.00
N ASP A 158 13.77 11.80 -4.97
CA ASP A 158 13.18 10.48 -4.81
C ASP A 158 14.30 9.44 -4.80
N THR A 159 14.44 8.74 -3.69
CA THR A 159 15.56 7.81 -3.46
C THR A 159 15.55 6.63 -4.41
N TRP A 160 14.39 6.25 -4.93
CA TRP A 160 14.25 5.10 -5.83
C TRP A 160 14.46 5.47 -7.29
N THR A 161 13.74 6.48 -7.76
CA THR A 161 13.81 6.92 -9.16
C THR A 161 14.96 7.89 -9.42
N GLY A 162 15.55 8.50 -8.39
CA GLY A 162 16.57 9.52 -8.51
C GLY A 162 16.06 10.83 -9.12
N THR A 163 14.76 10.99 -9.26
CA THR A 163 14.15 12.22 -9.77
C THR A 163 14.07 13.29 -8.69
N VAL A 164 14.13 14.55 -9.11
CA VAL A 164 13.93 15.69 -8.22
C VAL A 164 12.45 16.05 -8.22
N ASP A 165 11.81 15.94 -7.07
CA ASP A 165 10.40 16.26 -6.89
C ASP A 165 10.26 17.55 -6.09
N ARG A 166 9.26 18.37 -6.45
CA ARG A 166 8.94 19.58 -5.68
C ARG A 166 8.28 19.20 -4.35
N VAL A 167 8.70 19.84 -3.28
CA VAL A 167 8.03 19.76 -1.99
C VAL A 167 6.67 20.47 -2.11
N ARG A 168 5.62 19.82 -1.69
CA ARG A 168 4.24 20.34 -1.80
C ARG A 168 4.04 21.60 -0.94
N ASP A 169 4.48 21.52 0.31
CA ASP A 169 4.48 22.66 1.24
C ASP A 169 5.89 22.93 1.76
N PRO A 170 6.66 23.81 1.08
CA PRO A 170 7.99 24.16 1.54
C PRO A 170 8.03 24.82 2.93
N ALA A 171 6.98 25.55 3.30
CA ALA A 171 6.93 26.22 4.60
C ALA A 171 6.87 25.21 5.76
N GLN A 172 6.19 24.08 5.56
CA GLN A 172 6.14 23.01 6.55
C GLN A 172 7.54 22.45 6.87
N THR A 173 8.49 22.49 5.93
CA THR A 173 9.86 21.99 6.16
C THR A 173 10.64 22.80 7.20
N GLN A 174 10.17 24.00 7.55
CA GLN A 174 10.73 24.83 8.61
C GLN A 174 10.12 24.55 9.99
N LEU A 175 9.04 23.77 10.06
CA LEU A 175 8.52 23.22 11.30
C LEU A 175 9.35 21.99 11.65
N VAL A 176 10.30 22.16 12.56
CA VAL A 176 11.29 21.11 12.90
C VAL A 176 11.36 20.89 14.40
N TRP A 177 11.76 19.69 14.77
CA TRP A 177 11.99 19.35 16.17
C TRP A 177 13.23 18.46 16.36
N TYR A 178 13.76 18.52 17.58
CA TYR A 178 14.81 17.66 18.11
C TYR A 178 14.47 17.30 19.54
N ALA A 179 14.84 16.10 19.98
CA ALA A 179 14.66 15.70 21.38
C ALA A 179 15.91 15.03 21.94
N ASP A 180 16.09 15.23 23.26
CA ASP A 180 17.06 14.52 24.08
C ASP A 180 16.32 13.83 25.24
N VAL A 181 16.55 12.52 25.37
CA VAL A 181 15.84 11.69 26.36
C VAL A 181 16.75 11.45 27.57
N GLY A 182 16.48 12.17 28.61
CA GLY A 182 17.14 11.98 29.94
C GLY A 182 16.48 10.90 30.77
N ALA A 183 16.98 10.70 31.99
CA ALA A 183 16.48 9.68 32.91
C ALA A 183 15.03 9.94 33.38
N GLU A 184 14.67 11.19 33.62
CA GLU A 184 13.38 11.59 34.21
C GLU A 184 12.50 12.36 33.20
N HIS A 185 13.11 13.05 32.27
CA HIS A 185 12.43 13.92 31.31
C HIS A 185 12.97 13.72 29.91
N THR A 186 12.08 13.90 28.95
CA THR A 186 12.38 14.08 27.52
C THR A 186 12.31 15.58 27.24
N THR A 187 13.43 16.19 26.88
CA THR A 187 13.48 17.61 26.49
C THR A 187 13.31 17.70 24.98
N ILE A 188 12.33 18.48 24.56
CA ILE A 188 12.02 18.69 23.14
C ILE A 188 12.32 20.16 22.80
N TRP A 189 13.07 20.40 21.71
CA TRP A 189 13.25 21.68 21.08
C TRP A 189 12.50 21.69 19.76
N ALA A 190 11.74 22.74 19.51
CA ALA A 190 10.99 22.86 18.27
C ALA A 190 11.00 24.31 17.73
N ASN A 191 10.97 24.43 16.41
CA ASN A 191 10.79 25.70 15.73
C ASN A 191 9.35 25.76 15.20
N PHE A 192 8.60 26.73 15.68
CA PHE A 192 7.19 26.93 15.33
C PHE A 192 6.99 27.97 14.21
N SER A 193 8.08 28.38 13.53
CA SER A 193 8.03 29.34 12.42
C SER A 193 7.25 30.62 12.75
N GLY A 194 7.51 31.19 13.94
CA GLY A 194 6.89 32.43 14.43
C GLY A 194 5.60 32.27 15.21
N ALA A 195 5.01 31.08 15.29
CA ALA A 195 3.84 30.84 16.15
C ALA A 195 4.22 30.74 17.63
N ASP A 196 3.32 31.15 18.51
CA ASP A 196 3.46 30.97 19.95
C ASP A 196 2.80 29.65 20.37
N PRO A 197 3.59 28.59 20.70
CA PRO A 197 3.05 27.28 21.05
C PRO A 197 2.18 27.26 22.30
N ASN A 198 2.22 28.30 23.13
CA ASN A 198 1.36 28.39 24.32
C ASN A 198 -0.04 28.97 24.01
N SER A 199 -0.22 29.54 22.81
CA SER A 199 -1.50 30.01 22.33
C SER A 199 -2.15 29.10 21.28
N GLU A 200 -1.44 28.05 20.86
CA GLU A 200 -1.84 27.09 19.83
C GLU A 200 -1.97 25.68 20.40
N LEU A 201 -2.59 24.77 19.66
CA LEU A 201 -2.61 23.36 20.02
C LEU A 201 -1.32 22.68 19.58
N VAL A 202 -0.44 22.40 20.53
CA VAL A 202 0.76 21.59 20.29
C VAL A 202 0.58 20.21 20.92
N GLU A 203 0.80 19.18 20.12
CA GLU A 203 0.65 17.77 20.53
C GLU A 203 1.93 16.99 20.26
N ILE A 204 2.16 15.92 21.02
CA ILE A 204 3.21 14.94 20.75
C ILE A 204 2.61 13.53 20.75
N ASN A 205 3.05 12.65 19.87
CA ASN A 205 2.61 11.26 19.92
C ASN A 205 3.24 10.55 21.13
N VAL A 206 2.43 9.73 21.80
CA VAL A 206 2.85 8.99 23.01
C VAL A 206 2.42 7.52 22.97
N ARG A 207 1.60 7.12 21.98
CA ARG A 207 1.06 5.75 21.85
C ARG A 207 1.49 5.13 20.54
N ARG A 208 1.81 3.85 20.58
CA ARG A 208 2.21 3.08 19.39
C ARG A 208 1.06 2.88 18.40
N SER A 209 -0.16 2.76 18.87
CA SER A 209 -1.38 2.57 18.08
C SER A 209 -2.56 3.28 18.74
N VAL A 210 -3.68 3.42 18.01
CA VAL A 210 -4.92 3.98 18.58
C VAL A 210 -6.05 2.95 18.64
N PHE A 211 -6.10 1.99 17.70
CA PHE A 211 -7.07 0.91 17.73
C PHE A 211 -6.44 -0.41 17.25
N TYR A 212 -5.82 -1.14 18.16
CA TYR A 212 -5.05 -2.33 17.82
C TYR A 212 -5.04 -3.32 19.01
N PRO A 213 -5.51 -4.56 18.84
CA PRO A 213 -5.52 -5.56 19.91
C PRO A 213 -4.11 -6.05 20.22
N THR A 214 -3.87 -6.47 21.45
CA THR A 214 -2.64 -7.14 21.87
C THR A 214 -2.73 -8.65 21.75
N GLU A 215 -3.95 -9.18 21.74
CA GLU A 215 -4.22 -10.61 21.62
C GLU A 215 -4.51 -11.00 20.18
N HIS A 216 -4.20 -12.23 19.82
CA HIS A 216 -4.53 -12.84 18.54
C HIS A 216 -5.96 -13.36 18.49
N HIS A 217 -6.48 -13.62 17.31
CA HIS A 217 -7.80 -14.24 17.06
C HIS A 217 -8.98 -13.47 17.67
N LEU A 218 -8.87 -12.15 17.76
CA LEU A 218 -10.01 -11.29 18.04
C LEU A 218 -10.74 -10.99 16.72
N ASP A 219 -11.50 -11.97 16.27
CA ASP A 219 -12.10 -12.01 14.95
C ASP A 219 -13.34 -11.13 14.83
N TYR A 220 -13.77 -10.86 13.60
CA TYR A 220 -15.06 -10.25 13.27
C TYR A 220 -15.37 -8.94 14.02
N ILE A 221 -14.41 -8.03 14.07
CA ILE A 221 -14.60 -6.66 14.57
C ILE A 221 -14.87 -5.73 13.40
N THR A 222 -15.77 -4.75 13.58
CA THR A 222 -15.98 -3.63 12.66
C THR A 222 -15.60 -2.34 13.33
N VAL A 223 -14.81 -1.49 12.66
CA VAL A 223 -14.44 -0.14 13.10
C VAL A 223 -14.81 0.85 12.01
N ARG A 224 -15.72 1.79 12.32
CA ARG A 224 -16.24 2.70 11.28
C ARG A 224 -16.58 4.10 11.77
N GLY A 225 -16.38 5.07 10.88
CA GLY A 225 -16.84 6.45 11.07
C GLY A 225 -15.94 7.29 11.97
N PHE A 226 -14.72 6.84 12.29
CA PHE A 226 -13.78 7.55 13.14
C PHE A 226 -12.75 8.35 12.35
N GLU A 227 -12.23 9.39 12.96
CA GLU A 227 -10.94 9.97 12.63
C GLU A 227 -9.89 9.38 13.59
N LEU A 228 -8.85 8.77 13.04
CA LEU A 228 -7.82 8.03 13.77
C LEU A 228 -6.45 8.63 13.43
N ALA A 229 -5.69 9.13 14.42
CA ALA A 229 -4.53 9.93 14.12
C ALA A 229 -3.37 9.85 15.12
N GLN A 230 -2.18 10.28 14.66
CA GLN A 230 -1.02 10.68 15.47
C GLN A 230 -0.46 9.54 16.32
N ALA A 231 -0.21 8.37 15.72
CA ALA A 231 0.37 7.22 16.40
C ALA A 231 1.86 7.03 16.06
N ALA A 232 2.64 6.63 17.08
CA ALA A 232 4.06 6.30 16.97
C ALA A 232 4.27 4.84 16.50
N THR A 233 3.71 4.50 15.32
CA THR A 233 3.81 3.15 14.75
C THR A 233 5.25 2.85 14.34
N PRO A 234 5.78 1.62 14.62
CA PRO A 234 7.14 1.26 14.23
C PRO A 234 7.26 0.93 12.74
N TRP A 235 8.51 0.85 12.28
CA TRP A 235 8.83 0.31 10.95
C TRP A 235 8.29 -1.13 10.85
N ALA A 236 7.67 -1.45 9.72
CA ALA A 236 6.89 -2.69 9.52
C ALA A 236 7.43 -3.58 8.39
N PRO A 237 8.60 -4.23 8.58
CA PRO A 237 9.11 -5.20 7.61
C PRO A 237 8.38 -6.55 7.73
N PRO A 238 8.43 -7.43 6.70
CA PRO A 238 7.78 -8.74 6.76
C PRO A 238 8.45 -9.72 7.74
N THR A 239 9.60 -9.39 8.30
CA THR A 239 10.32 -10.19 9.31
C THR A 239 9.98 -9.84 10.75
N ALA A 240 9.05 -8.91 10.97
CA ALA A 240 8.60 -8.49 12.30
C ALA A 240 7.08 -8.47 12.37
N ASP A 241 6.53 -8.33 13.56
CA ASP A 241 5.15 -7.89 13.74
C ASP A 241 4.96 -6.51 13.09
N GLN A 242 3.79 -6.26 12.58
CA GLN A 242 3.49 -5.06 11.80
C GLN A 242 2.34 -4.26 12.43
N PRO A 243 2.47 -3.74 13.66
CA PRO A 243 1.39 -2.96 14.25
C PRO A 243 1.18 -1.67 13.46
N GLY A 244 -0.05 -1.46 13.03
CA GLY A 244 -0.51 -0.20 12.44
C GLY A 244 -1.10 0.73 13.49
N LEU A 245 -1.49 1.92 13.04
CA LEU A 245 -2.32 2.83 13.82
C LEU A 245 -3.65 2.12 14.17
N ILE A 246 -4.20 1.38 13.20
CA ILE A 246 -5.36 0.47 13.36
C ILE A 246 -5.07 -0.87 12.67
N GLY A 247 -5.64 -1.96 13.20
CA GLY A 247 -5.60 -3.26 12.52
C GLY A 247 -5.98 -4.44 13.40
N PRO A 248 -6.15 -5.63 12.78
CA PRO A 248 -6.59 -6.85 13.46
C PRO A 248 -5.50 -7.56 14.28
N ASN A 249 -4.21 -7.19 14.14
CA ASN A 249 -3.07 -7.95 14.61
C ASN A 249 -2.96 -9.31 13.88
N TRP A 250 -3.43 -10.40 14.44
CA TRP A 250 -3.48 -11.73 13.82
C TRP A 250 -4.86 -12.34 14.06
N ALA A 251 -5.77 -12.12 13.10
CA ALA A 251 -7.18 -12.45 13.27
C ALA A 251 -7.89 -12.61 11.92
N LYS A 252 -9.19 -12.85 11.94
CA LYS A 252 -10.04 -13.02 10.77
C LYS A 252 -11.17 -12.00 10.69
N GLY A 253 -11.49 -11.62 9.46
CA GLY A 253 -12.78 -11.02 9.12
C GLY A 253 -13.04 -9.64 9.70
N TRP A 254 -12.04 -8.79 9.93
CA TRP A 254 -12.25 -7.40 10.32
C TRP A 254 -12.82 -6.57 9.18
N ILE A 255 -13.61 -5.56 9.52
CA ILE A 255 -14.08 -4.51 8.62
C ILE A 255 -13.59 -3.17 9.15
N ILE A 256 -12.80 -2.46 8.35
CA ILE A 256 -12.32 -1.10 8.62
C ILE A 256 -12.91 -0.22 7.52
N GLU A 257 -13.91 0.59 7.86
CA GLU A 257 -14.68 1.30 6.83
C GLU A 257 -15.08 2.71 7.25
N ASP A 258 -15.20 3.60 6.26
CA ASP A 258 -15.70 4.96 6.44
C ASP A 258 -14.90 5.79 7.47
N ASN A 259 -13.59 5.50 7.65
CA ASN A 259 -12.72 6.21 8.57
C ASN A 259 -11.82 7.22 7.84
N VAL A 260 -11.35 8.21 8.59
CA VAL A 260 -10.24 9.10 8.20
C VAL A 260 -9.03 8.70 9.04
N ILE A 261 -7.93 8.29 8.41
CA ILE A 261 -6.75 7.73 9.09
C ILE A 261 -5.51 8.48 8.62
N HIS A 262 -4.77 9.10 9.55
CA HIS A 262 -3.64 9.93 9.18
C HIS A 262 -2.58 10.07 10.28
N ASP A 263 -1.43 10.62 9.93
CA ASP A 263 -0.30 10.88 10.85
C ASP A 263 0.14 9.63 11.63
N ALA A 264 0.20 8.47 10.97
CA ALA A 264 0.94 7.33 11.50
C ALA A 264 2.44 7.54 11.22
N LYS A 265 3.30 7.41 12.24
CA LYS A 265 4.76 7.58 12.02
C LYS A 265 5.27 6.63 10.93
N CYS A 266 4.81 5.37 10.92
CA CYS A 266 5.06 4.41 9.86
C CYS A 266 3.75 4.00 9.17
N SER A 267 3.07 2.95 9.63
CA SER A 267 1.94 2.35 8.92
C SER A 267 0.59 2.71 9.53
N ALA A 268 -0.37 3.08 8.68
CA ALA A 268 -1.73 3.42 9.10
C ALA A 268 -2.56 2.17 9.40
N VAL A 269 -2.93 1.39 8.39
CA VAL A 269 -3.72 0.16 8.53
C VAL A 269 -2.81 -1.05 8.41
N SER A 270 -2.82 -1.93 9.41
CA SER A 270 -2.18 -3.25 9.32
C SER A 270 -3.24 -4.33 9.12
N LEU A 271 -2.97 -5.27 8.21
CA LEU A 271 -3.78 -6.48 8.04
C LEU A 271 -3.23 -7.68 8.83
N GLY A 272 -2.20 -7.43 9.62
CA GLY A 272 -1.66 -8.36 10.59
C GLY A 272 -0.49 -9.21 10.12
N LYS A 273 0.31 -9.56 11.11
CA LYS A 273 1.38 -10.55 11.04
C LYS A 273 1.57 -11.15 12.43
N GLU A 274 1.70 -12.46 12.50
CA GLU A 274 1.97 -13.14 13.76
C GLU A 274 3.44 -12.96 14.18
N SER A 275 3.66 -12.44 15.38
CA SER A 275 4.97 -11.99 15.86
C SER A 275 6.01 -13.12 16.00
N SER A 276 5.58 -14.35 16.30
CA SER A 276 6.51 -15.48 16.42
C SER A 276 7.09 -15.96 15.09
N THR A 277 6.56 -15.48 13.97
CA THR A 277 7.04 -15.80 12.62
C THR A 277 8.18 -14.90 12.15
N GLY A 278 8.71 -14.01 12.98
CA GLY A 278 9.81 -13.10 12.65
C GLY A 278 10.46 -12.46 13.88
N HIS A 279 11.51 -11.67 13.69
CA HIS A 279 12.25 -11.05 14.79
C HIS A 279 12.88 -9.68 14.47
N ASN A 280 12.61 -9.10 13.30
CA ASN A 280 13.05 -7.75 12.87
C ASN A 280 14.57 -7.48 12.83
N PHE A 281 15.41 -8.50 12.75
CA PHE A 281 16.87 -8.33 12.70
C PHE A 281 17.55 -9.25 11.70
N ALA A 282 16.81 -9.74 10.69
CA ALA A 282 17.33 -10.68 9.69
C ALA A 282 18.49 -10.09 8.88
N THR A 283 18.36 -8.84 8.45
CA THR A 283 19.38 -8.16 7.64
C THR A 283 20.61 -7.76 8.45
N VAL A 284 20.46 -7.52 9.76
CA VAL A 284 21.56 -7.15 10.66
C VAL A 284 22.38 -8.37 11.07
N ARG A 285 21.73 -9.49 11.34
CA ARG A 285 22.41 -10.74 11.77
C ARG A 285 23.36 -11.31 10.72
N ARG A 286 23.02 -11.19 9.44
CA ARG A 286 23.83 -11.61 8.28
C ARG A 286 24.27 -13.08 8.31
N ASP A 287 23.67 -13.93 9.11
CA ASP A 287 23.92 -15.37 9.17
C ASP A 287 23.30 -16.13 8.00
N LYS A 288 22.29 -15.55 7.37
CA LYS A 288 21.66 -15.95 6.11
C LYS A 288 20.96 -14.76 5.43
N PRO A 289 20.60 -14.86 4.15
CA PRO A 289 19.91 -13.79 3.45
C PRO A 289 18.56 -13.44 4.10
N GLY A 290 18.15 -12.16 4.07
CA GLY A 290 16.88 -11.71 4.64
C GLY A 290 15.65 -12.41 4.02
N TYR A 291 15.67 -12.67 2.70
CA TYR A 291 14.63 -13.44 2.02
C TYR A 291 14.49 -14.88 2.51
N GLN A 292 15.57 -15.49 3.04
CA GLN A 292 15.50 -16.83 3.65
C GLN A 292 14.67 -16.80 4.94
N TYR A 293 14.83 -15.76 5.76
CA TYR A 293 13.97 -15.57 6.95
C TYR A 293 12.52 -15.34 6.60
N GLN A 294 12.27 -14.55 5.55
CA GLN A 294 10.91 -14.31 5.05
C GLN A 294 10.25 -15.59 4.58
N LEU A 295 11.00 -16.45 3.91
CA LEU A 295 10.57 -17.78 3.51
C LEU A 295 10.22 -18.67 4.71
N GLU A 296 11.10 -18.69 5.71
CA GLU A 296 10.88 -19.45 6.94
C GLU A 296 9.63 -19.00 7.68
N SER A 297 9.28 -17.71 7.61
CA SER A 297 8.04 -17.17 8.19
C SER A 297 6.80 -17.85 7.62
N VAL A 298 6.77 -18.14 6.32
CA VAL A 298 5.64 -18.82 5.66
C VAL A 298 5.45 -20.23 6.20
N PHE A 299 6.53 -21.00 6.32
CA PHE A 299 6.47 -22.37 6.86
C PHE A 299 6.11 -22.38 8.35
N SER A 300 6.61 -21.41 9.12
CA SER A 300 6.22 -21.22 10.51
C SER A 300 4.74 -20.89 10.65
N ALA A 301 4.22 -20.01 9.80
CA ALA A 301 2.81 -19.63 9.78
C ALA A 301 1.87 -20.80 9.50
N ILE A 302 2.23 -21.68 8.57
CA ILE A 302 1.46 -22.91 8.29
C ILE A 302 1.34 -23.78 9.55
N GLN A 303 2.39 -23.86 10.35
CA GLN A 303 2.39 -24.67 11.58
C GLN A 303 1.53 -24.09 12.70
N ILE A 304 1.24 -22.80 12.67
CA ILE A 304 0.43 -22.12 13.70
C ILE A 304 -1.00 -21.79 13.22
N GLY A 305 -1.45 -22.38 12.12
CA GLY A 305 -2.83 -22.25 11.64
C GLY A 305 -3.05 -21.07 10.68
N TRP A 306 -2.09 -20.77 9.84
CA TRP A 306 -2.27 -19.82 8.74
C TRP A 306 -3.09 -20.50 7.63
N ASP A 307 -4.39 -20.31 7.66
CA ASP A 307 -5.33 -20.86 6.70
C ASP A 307 -6.58 -19.97 6.56
N ARG A 308 -7.44 -20.30 5.60
CA ARG A 308 -8.66 -19.53 5.28
C ARG A 308 -9.71 -19.55 6.40
N GLU A 309 -9.69 -20.55 7.27
CA GLU A 309 -10.66 -20.65 8.37
C GLU A 309 -10.31 -19.72 9.53
N HIS A 310 -9.03 -19.45 9.75
CA HIS A 310 -8.56 -18.77 10.95
C HIS A 310 -8.06 -17.35 10.70
N ILE A 311 -7.51 -17.01 9.51
CA ILE A 311 -6.80 -15.74 9.29
C ILE A 311 -7.30 -15.05 8.02
N GLY A 312 -7.19 -13.71 8.02
CA GLY A 312 -7.44 -12.89 6.84
C GLY A 312 -8.92 -12.58 6.59
N SER A 313 -9.31 -12.49 5.33
CA SER A 313 -10.69 -12.14 4.94
C SER A 313 -11.14 -10.77 5.49
N HIS A 314 -10.22 -9.83 5.59
CA HIS A 314 -10.50 -8.47 6.04
C HIS A 314 -11.11 -7.64 4.93
N ILE A 315 -11.87 -6.61 5.30
CA ILE A 315 -12.40 -5.61 4.37
C ILE A 315 -11.92 -4.23 4.85
N VAL A 316 -11.15 -3.56 4.00
CA VAL A 316 -10.73 -2.16 4.20
C VAL A 316 -11.39 -1.34 3.09
N ARG A 317 -12.37 -0.51 3.44
CA ARG A 317 -13.13 0.20 2.40
C ARG A 317 -13.62 1.57 2.79
N ARG A 318 -13.70 2.45 1.79
CA ARG A 318 -14.22 3.82 1.92
C ARG A 318 -13.51 4.61 3.02
N ASN A 319 -12.23 4.33 3.23
CA ASN A 319 -11.40 5.10 4.14
C ASN A 319 -10.63 6.18 3.35
N THR A 320 -10.35 7.28 4.02
CA THR A 320 -9.38 8.27 3.57
C THR A 320 -8.11 8.09 4.41
N ILE A 321 -6.99 7.75 3.77
CA ILE A 321 -5.72 7.41 4.44
C ILE A 321 -4.62 8.31 3.89
N TYR A 322 -3.95 9.10 4.75
CA TYR A 322 -2.96 10.07 4.28
C TYR A 322 -1.91 10.45 5.32
N ASP A 323 -0.86 11.14 4.87
CA ASP A 323 0.23 11.68 5.69
C ASP A 323 0.86 10.64 6.64
N CYS A 324 1.12 9.43 6.12
CA CYS A 324 1.77 8.36 6.88
C CYS A 324 3.19 8.13 6.36
N GLY A 325 4.12 7.86 7.29
CA GLY A 325 5.55 7.86 6.96
C GLY A 325 6.04 6.64 6.19
N GLN A 326 5.31 5.51 6.22
CA GLN A 326 5.71 4.28 5.54
C GLN A 326 4.59 3.70 4.67
N ASN A 327 3.47 3.26 5.22
CA ASN A 327 2.41 2.60 4.48
C ASN A 327 1.01 3.14 4.80
N GLY A 328 0.17 3.22 3.77
CA GLY A 328 -1.26 3.40 3.98
C GLY A 328 -1.91 2.10 4.49
N VAL A 329 -1.66 0.99 3.80
CA VAL A 329 -2.08 -0.36 4.22
C VAL A 329 -0.88 -1.31 4.12
N VAL A 330 -0.60 -2.05 5.18
CA VAL A 330 0.48 -3.05 5.22
C VAL A 330 -0.08 -4.42 5.63
N GLY A 331 0.50 -5.50 5.12
CA GLY A 331 0.17 -6.85 5.56
C GLY A 331 1.19 -7.89 5.11
N HIS A 332 1.50 -8.82 6.01
CA HIS A 332 2.26 -10.02 5.68
C HIS A 332 1.58 -11.22 6.32
N LEU A 333 1.21 -12.22 5.54
CA LEU A 333 0.46 -13.43 5.91
C LEU A 333 -1.00 -13.12 6.35
N GLY A 334 -1.24 -12.13 7.22
CA GLY A 334 -2.56 -11.76 7.68
C GLY A 334 -3.47 -11.12 6.61
N CYS A 335 -2.90 -10.62 5.50
CA CYS A 335 -3.65 -9.99 4.42
C CYS A 335 -4.42 -10.97 3.51
N VAL A 336 -4.21 -12.28 3.63
CA VAL A 336 -4.81 -13.28 2.74
C VAL A 336 -6.34 -13.19 2.67
N PHE A 337 -6.91 -13.42 1.49
CA PHE A 337 -8.36 -13.47 1.25
C PHE A 337 -9.09 -12.13 1.54
N SER A 338 -8.37 -11.03 1.57
CA SER A 338 -8.91 -9.72 1.97
C SER A 338 -9.33 -8.87 0.78
N THR A 339 -10.17 -7.87 1.04
CA THR A 339 -10.61 -6.88 0.05
C THR A 339 -10.23 -5.48 0.51
N ILE A 340 -9.56 -4.74 -0.37
CA ILE A 340 -9.19 -3.32 -0.18
C ILE A 340 -9.87 -2.55 -1.30
N GLU A 341 -10.94 -1.81 -0.99
CA GLU A 341 -11.79 -1.20 -2.01
C GLU A 341 -12.29 0.19 -1.65
N ASP A 342 -12.53 1.01 -2.66
CA ASP A 342 -13.14 2.34 -2.50
C ASP A 342 -12.37 3.27 -1.55
N ASN A 343 -11.07 3.06 -1.33
CA ASN A 343 -10.28 3.92 -0.45
C ASN A 343 -9.62 5.06 -1.23
N HIS A 344 -9.44 6.18 -0.56
CA HIS A 344 -8.62 7.29 -1.01
C HIS A 344 -7.33 7.31 -0.20
N ILE A 345 -6.20 6.96 -0.85
CA ILE A 345 -4.88 6.82 -0.21
C ILE A 345 -3.91 7.82 -0.87
N TYR A 346 -3.31 8.71 -0.08
CA TYR A 346 -2.41 9.71 -0.62
C TYR A 346 -1.38 10.21 0.39
N ASN A 347 -0.35 10.89 -0.09
CA ASN A 347 0.74 11.45 0.73
C ASN A 347 1.45 10.38 1.58
N ILE A 348 1.66 9.19 1.04
CA ILE A 348 2.36 8.14 1.79
C ILE A 348 3.87 8.24 1.54
N ALA A 349 4.63 8.36 2.63
CA ALA A 349 6.09 8.49 2.66
C ALA A 349 6.66 9.69 1.89
N ILE A 350 5.89 10.75 1.74
CA ILE A 350 6.34 11.96 1.00
C ILE A 350 7.28 12.85 1.79
N LYS A 351 7.25 12.80 3.12
CA LYS A 351 8.20 13.54 3.97
C LYS A 351 9.65 13.07 3.78
N ARG A 352 9.84 11.81 3.38
CA ARG A 352 11.16 11.19 3.12
C ARG A 352 12.14 11.36 4.28
N GLU A 353 11.63 11.36 5.53
CA GLU A 353 12.48 11.42 6.73
C GLU A 353 13.29 10.14 6.91
N PHE A 354 12.78 9.03 6.45
CA PHE A 354 13.43 7.73 6.35
C PHE A 354 13.01 7.04 5.06
N TYR A 355 13.76 6.03 4.66
CA TYR A 355 13.56 5.30 3.42
C TYR A 355 13.88 3.81 3.62
N GLY A 356 13.24 2.95 2.83
CA GLY A 356 13.54 1.52 2.82
C GLY A 356 12.75 0.78 1.74
N TYR A 357 12.92 -0.53 1.71
CA TYR A 357 12.31 -1.39 0.72
C TYR A 357 10.92 -1.91 1.13
N GLU A 358 10.25 -1.21 2.06
CA GLU A 358 8.96 -1.60 2.63
C GLU A 358 7.98 -0.42 2.66
N ILE A 359 7.95 0.42 1.63
CA ILE A 359 7.18 1.66 1.57
C ILE A 359 6.20 1.64 0.40
N ALA A 360 4.90 1.80 0.67
CA ALA A 360 3.87 2.00 -0.37
C ALA A 360 2.54 2.54 0.19
N GLY A 361 1.66 3.04 -0.70
CA GLY A 361 0.25 3.24 -0.37
C GLY A 361 -0.42 1.95 0.10
N ILE A 362 -0.20 0.85 -0.64
CA ILE A 362 -0.58 -0.51 -0.22
C ILE A 362 0.65 -1.41 -0.38
N LYS A 363 1.14 -1.99 0.72
CA LYS A 363 2.30 -2.90 0.72
C LYS A 363 1.90 -4.27 1.29
N LEU A 364 1.88 -5.29 0.45
CA LEU A 364 1.48 -6.64 0.85
C LEU A 364 2.54 -7.68 0.49
N HIS A 365 2.77 -8.60 1.41
CA HIS A 365 3.51 -9.85 1.19
C HIS A 365 2.59 -11.04 1.35
N ALA A 366 2.76 -12.09 0.56
CA ALA A 366 1.89 -13.26 0.53
C ALA A 366 0.41 -12.86 0.33
N ALA A 367 0.18 -11.98 -0.64
CA ALA A 367 -1.17 -11.56 -1.01
C ALA A 367 -1.88 -12.68 -1.79
N LEU A 368 -2.49 -13.61 -1.06
CA LEU A 368 -3.25 -14.73 -1.64
C LEU A 368 -4.72 -14.39 -1.70
N ASP A 369 -5.32 -14.48 -2.90
CA ASP A 369 -6.74 -14.15 -3.14
C ASP A 369 -7.15 -12.75 -2.60
N VAL A 370 -6.28 -11.77 -2.73
CA VAL A 370 -6.57 -10.39 -2.31
C VAL A 370 -7.20 -9.62 -3.48
N VAL A 371 -8.26 -8.88 -3.19
CA VAL A 371 -8.90 -7.99 -4.16
C VAL A 371 -8.60 -6.54 -3.80
N ILE A 372 -7.91 -5.84 -4.70
CA ILE A 372 -7.61 -4.40 -4.59
C ILE A 372 -8.35 -3.71 -5.72
N ARG A 373 -9.46 -3.06 -5.40
CA ARG A 373 -10.30 -2.49 -6.46
C ARG A 373 -10.87 -1.12 -6.14
N HIS A 374 -11.02 -0.31 -7.19
CA HIS A 374 -11.65 0.98 -7.14
C HIS A 374 -11.09 1.84 -6.00
N ASN A 375 -9.74 1.88 -5.87
CA ASN A 375 -9.05 2.78 -4.97
C ASN A 375 -8.47 3.94 -5.77
N ARG A 376 -8.43 5.12 -5.17
CA ARG A 376 -7.72 6.30 -5.65
C ARG A 376 -6.42 6.41 -4.86
N ILE A 377 -5.28 6.25 -5.53
CA ILE A 377 -3.95 6.20 -4.89
C ILE A 377 -3.03 7.20 -5.59
N HIS A 378 -2.62 8.23 -4.87
CA HIS A 378 -1.83 9.29 -5.47
C HIS A 378 -0.87 9.96 -4.50
N ASP A 379 0.14 10.65 -5.04
CA ASP A 379 1.16 11.36 -4.26
C ASP A 379 1.82 10.44 -3.20
N CYS A 380 2.10 9.20 -3.59
CA CYS A 380 2.81 8.23 -2.76
C CYS A 380 4.22 7.97 -3.31
N SER A 381 5.16 7.59 -2.47
CA SER A 381 6.48 7.12 -2.93
C SER A 381 6.36 5.88 -3.82
N LEU A 382 5.39 5.01 -3.54
CA LEU A 382 4.94 3.91 -4.38
C LEU A 382 3.45 3.70 -4.14
N GLY A 383 2.65 3.56 -5.19
CA GLY A 383 1.21 3.37 -5.07
C GLY A 383 0.86 2.03 -4.44
N THR A 384 1.14 0.92 -5.14
CA THR A 384 0.89 -0.44 -4.62
C THR A 384 2.08 -1.34 -4.89
N TRP A 385 2.54 -2.03 -3.86
CA TRP A 385 3.60 -3.03 -3.94
C TRP A 385 3.08 -4.40 -3.47
N LEU A 386 2.92 -5.31 -4.43
CA LEU A 386 2.63 -6.72 -4.19
C LEU A 386 3.94 -7.49 -4.21
N ASP A 387 4.42 -7.81 -3.03
CA ASP A 387 5.72 -8.43 -2.84
C ASP A 387 5.56 -9.90 -2.44
N TRP A 388 6.51 -10.71 -2.76
CA TRP A 388 6.64 -12.14 -2.45
C TRP A 388 5.33 -12.91 -2.34
N GLN A 389 5.17 -13.93 -3.23
CA GLN A 389 4.09 -14.91 -3.16
C GLN A 389 2.69 -14.34 -3.44
N THR A 390 2.57 -13.26 -4.19
CA THR A 390 1.28 -12.80 -4.68
C THR A 390 0.67 -13.84 -5.61
N GLN A 391 -0.54 -14.31 -5.30
CA GLN A 391 -1.25 -15.32 -6.08
C GLN A 391 -2.76 -15.22 -5.91
N GLY A 392 -3.53 -15.44 -6.99
CA GLY A 392 -4.99 -15.27 -6.97
C GLY A 392 -5.42 -13.82 -6.75
N THR A 393 -4.47 -12.88 -6.77
CA THR A 393 -4.72 -11.46 -6.42
C THR A 393 -5.15 -10.68 -7.65
N ARG A 394 -6.16 -9.83 -7.46
CA ARG A 394 -6.71 -8.96 -8.50
C ARG A 394 -6.57 -7.48 -8.14
N VAL A 395 -5.94 -6.70 -9.04
CA VAL A 395 -5.84 -5.23 -8.97
C VAL A 395 -6.72 -4.65 -10.09
N SER A 396 -7.89 -4.15 -9.74
CA SER A 396 -8.92 -3.82 -10.73
C SER A 396 -9.52 -2.44 -10.52
N ARG A 397 -9.66 -1.67 -11.62
CA ARG A 397 -10.38 -0.40 -11.62
C ARG A 397 -9.83 0.61 -10.61
N ASN A 398 -8.53 0.61 -10.34
CA ASN A 398 -7.90 1.60 -9.51
C ASN A 398 -7.39 2.79 -10.33
N LEU A 399 -7.34 3.94 -9.69
CA LEU A 399 -6.80 5.17 -10.26
C LEU A 399 -5.50 5.52 -9.55
N PHE A 400 -4.39 5.45 -10.28
CA PHE A 400 -3.05 5.84 -9.82
C PHE A 400 -2.56 7.07 -10.57
N TYR A 401 -2.06 8.07 -9.86
CA TYR A 401 -1.44 9.26 -10.45
C TYR A 401 -0.57 10.01 -9.45
N GLY A 402 0.39 10.81 -9.93
CA GLY A 402 1.27 11.61 -9.07
C GLY A 402 2.17 10.80 -8.13
N ASN A 403 2.23 9.47 -8.26
CA ASN A 403 3.14 8.62 -7.49
C ASN A 403 4.55 8.65 -8.11
N SER A 404 5.57 8.29 -7.35
CA SER A 404 6.88 8.01 -7.97
C SER A 404 6.77 6.78 -8.88
N ARG A 405 6.03 5.76 -8.43
CA ARG A 405 5.72 4.50 -9.13
C ARG A 405 4.30 4.08 -8.79
N ASP A 406 3.55 3.50 -9.73
CA ASP A 406 2.16 3.12 -9.48
C ASP A 406 2.02 1.70 -8.93
N LEU A 407 2.48 0.71 -9.69
CA LEU A 407 2.32 -0.70 -9.33
C LEU A 407 3.64 -1.45 -9.48
N PHE A 408 4.03 -2.13 -8.41
CA PHE A 408 5.16 -3.05 -8.41
C PHE A 408 4.72 -4.44 -7.96
N ILE A 409 4.99 -5.47 -8.78
CA ILE A 409 4.72 -6.87 -8.47
C ILE A 409 6.07 -7.59 -8.46
N GLU A 410 6.46 -8.09 -7.29
CA GLU A 410 7.79 -8.63 -7.06
C GLU A 410 7.74 -10.07 -6.54
N VAL A 411 8.59 -10.92 -7.10
CA VAL A 411 8.89 -12.30 -6.70
C VAL A 411 7.62 -13.15 -6.49
N SER A 412 6.85 -13.31 -7.58
CA SER A 412 5.58 -14.02 -7.58
C SER A 412 5.45 -14.91 -8.82
N HIS A 413 4.69 -16.00 -8.70
CA HIS A 413 4.44 -16.94 -9.80
C HIS A 413 3.06 -16.79 -10.46
N GLY A 414 2.22 -15.87 -9.98
CA GLY A 414 0.84 -15.74 -10.43
C GLY A 414 -0.08 -16.90 -9.99
N PRO A 415 -1.31 -16.95 -10.47
CA PRO A 415 -1.93 -15.90 -11.27
C PRO A 415 -2.07 -14.57 -10.49
N HIS A 416 -1.80 -13.46 -11.15
CA HIS A 416 -2.21 -12.14 -10.67
C HIS A 416 -2.84 -11.37 -11.83
N LEU A 417 -3.97 -10.72 -11.57
CA LEU A 417 -4.79 -10.07 -12.59
C LEU A 417 -4.83 -8.55 -12.35
N VAL A 418 -4.40 -7.79 -13.33
CA VAL A 418 -4.39 -6.31 -13.30
C VAL A 418 -5.28 -5.81 -14.43
N ASP A 419 -6.49 -5.30 -14.11
CA ASP A 419 -7.44 -4.96 -15.14
C ASP A 419 -8.16 -3.62 -14.94
N HIS A 420 -8.43 -2.94 -16.03
CA HIS A 420 -9.19 -1.69 -16.08
C HIS A 420 -8.64 -0.58 -15.16
N ASN A 421 -7.34 -0.53 -14.90
CA ASN A 421 -6.72 0.53 -14.11
C ASN A 421 -6.24 1.70 -14.99
N ILE A 422 -6.15 2.87 -14.41
CA ILE A 422 -5.34 3.98 -14.90
C ILE A 422 -4.06 4.04 -14.06
N LEU A 423 -2.90 3.90 -14.72
CA LEU A 423 -1.57 4.00 -14.14
C LEU A 423 -0.86 5.19 -14.81
N ALA A 424 -1.07 6.39 -14.25
CA ALA A 424 -0.72 7.65 -14.88
C ALA A 424 0.52 8.34 -14.30
N SER A 425 1.29 7.65 -13.44
CA SER A 425 2.55 8.19 -12.94
C SER A 425 3.72 7.86 -13.88
N ARG A 426 4.88 8.48 -13.65
CA ARG A 426 6.08 8.35 -14.48
C ARG A 426 6.62 6.92 -14.62
N VAL A 427 6.38 6.06 -13.63
CA VAL A 427 6.61 4.63 -13.68
C VAL A 427 5.28 3.95 -13.41
N SER A 428 4.68 3.39 -14.47
CA SER A 428 3.37 2.74 -14.35
C SER A 428 3.47 1.35 -13.76
N LEU A 429 4.47 0.55 -14.18
CA LEU A 429 4.49 -0.85 -13.82
C LEU A 429 5.92 -1.40 -13.72
N GLU A 430 6.21 -2.07 -12.61
CA GLU A 430 7.41 -2.88 -12.44
C GLU A 430 7.00 -4.34 -12.23
N VAL A 431 7.48 -5.25 -13.12
CA VAL A 431 7.14 -6.68 -13.12
C VAL A 431 8.41 -7.47 -12.87
N HIS A 432 8.65 -7.83 -11.61
CA HIS A 432 9.71 -8.76 -11.21
C HIS A 432 9.09 -10.09 -10.79
N SER A 433 8.15 -10.55 -11.61
CA SER A 433 7.28 -11.72 -11.37
C SER A 433 7.07 -12.48 -12.68
N GLN A 434 6.23 -13.49 -12.65
CA GLN A 434 5.77 -14.26 -13.79
C GLN A 434 4.34 -14.73 -13.58
N GLY A 435 3.59 -15.03 -14.66
CA GLY A 435 2.22 -15.52 -14.56
C GLY A 435 1.19 -14.42 -14.30
N GLY A 436 1.44 -13.22 -14.80
CA GLY A 436 0.52 -12.09 -14.73
C GLY A 436 -0.43 -11.99 -15.91
N ALA A 437 -1.57 -11.31 -15.72
CA ALA A 437 -2.44 -10.84 -16.80
C ALA A 437 -2.75 -9.35 -16.60
N PHE A 438 -2.44 -8.55 -17.61
CA PHE A 438 -2.64 -7.10 -17.66
C PHE A 438 -3.65 -6.81 -18.77
N VAL A 439 -4.87 -6.45 -18.42
CA VAL A 439 -5.99 -6.41 -19.37
C VAL A 439 -6.74 -5.08 -19.29
N HIS A 440 -6.92 -4.42 -20.43
CA HIS A 440 -7.69 -3.18 -20.52
C HIS A 440 -7.21 -2.05 -19.58
N ASN A 441 -5.91 -1.90 -19.34
CA ASN A 441 -5.36 -0.79 -18.57
C ASN A 441 -4.96 0.39 -19.49
N LEU A 442 -4.85 1.58 -18.91
CA LEU A 442 -4.15 2.73 -19.47
C LEU A 442 -2.85 2.92 -18.69
N LEU A 443 -1.70 2.84 -19.39
CA LEU A 443 -0.38 3.01 -18.83
C LEU A 443 0.30 4.22 -19.47
N CYS A 444 0.56 5.26 -18.69
CA CYS A 444 1.17 6.52 -19.16
C CYS A 444 2.65 6.65 -18.80
N GLY A 445 3.19 5.72 -18.01
CA GLY A 445 4.58 5.70 -17.56
C GLY A 445 5.35 4.50 -18.10
N THR A 446 6.60 4.41 -17.67
CA THR A 446 7.48 3.30 -18.05
C THR A 446 7.03 1.97 -17.46
N ILE A 447 7.41 0.91 -18.15
CA ILE A 447 7.29 -0.49 -17.69
C ILE A 447 8.70 -1.05 -17.56
N SER A 448 8.97 -1.81 -16.52
CA SER A 448 10.19 -2.60 -16.38
C SER A 448 9.87 -4.05 -16.07
N MET A 449 10.69 -4.96 -16.61
CA MET A 449 10.58 -6.40 -16.40
C MET A 449 11.96 -6.94 -16.10
N ASP A 450 12.09 -7.65 -14.97
CA ASP A 450 13.36 -8.25 -14.57
C ASP A 450 13.16 -9.69 -14.07
N PRO A 451 13.93 -10.67 -14.54
CA PRO A 451 14.00 -11.97 -13.90
C PRO A 451 14.68 -11.87 -12.54
N ILE A 452 14.18 -12.59 -11.56
CA ILE A 452 14.72 -12.65 -10.18
C ILE A 452 15.09 -14.09 -9.86
N VAL A 453 16.15 -14.58 -10.48
CA VAL A 453 16.58 -15.99 -10.36
C VAL A 453 17.29 -16.31 -9.05
N GLU A 454 17.84 -15.30 -8.39
CA GLU A 454 18.58 -15.44 -7.13
C GLU A 454 17.68 -15.49 -5.89
N ARG A 455 16.38 -15.20 -6.04
CA ARG A 455 15.40 -15.20 -4.95
C ARG A 455 14.22 -16.14 -5.27
N PRO A 456 14.42 -17.47 -5.28
CA PRO A 456 13.31 -18.38 -5.47
C PRO A 456 12.28 -18.27 -4.36
N THR A 457 11.00 -18.44 -4.71
CA THR A 457 9.88 -18.26 -3.79
C THR A 457 8.86 -19.39 -3.89
N PRO A 458 8.12 -19.69 -2.82
CA PRO A 458 6.99 -20.59 -2.88
C PRO A 458 5.87 -20.11 -3.80
N TYR A 459 5.13 -21.06 -4.34
CA TYR A 459 3.80 -20.87 -4.87
C TYR A 459 2.81 -21.83 -4.16
N HIS A 460 1.56 -21.47 -4.18
CA HIS A 460 0.54 -22.08 -3.35
C HIS A 460 -0.46 -22.89 -4.16
N VAL A 461 -1.12 -23.84 -3.52
CA VAL A 461 -2.33 -24.45 -4.08
C VAL A 461 -3.37 -23.35 -4.29
N PRO A 462 -4.04 -23.28 -5.46
CA PRO A 462 -5.04 -22.26 -5.73
C PRO A 462 -6.04 -22.09 -4.58
N HIS A 463 -6.36 -20.85 -4.22
CA HIS A 463 -7.26 -20.47 -3.13
C HIS A 463 -6.90 -20.99 -1.75
N SER A 464 -5.62 -21.26 -1.52
CA SER A 464 -5.11 -21.84 -0.27
C SER A 464 -3.79 -21.21 0.14
N THR A 465 -3.48 -21.25 1.42
CA THR A 465 -2.16 -20.92 1.97
C THR A 465 -1.18 -22.09 1.89
N GLN A 466 -1.63 -23.27 1.49
CA GLN A 466 -0.79 -24.45 1.38
C GLN A 466 0.25 -24.27 0.27
N VAL A 467 1.52 -24.44 0.60
CA VAL A 467 2.62 -24.41 -0.38
C VAL A 467 2.52 -25.62 -1.31
N ALA A 468 2.47 -25.36 -2.63
CA ALA A 468 2.42 -26.39 -3.68
C ALA A 468 3.79 -26.67 -4.26
N GLY A 469 4.66 -25.67 -4.34
CA GLY A 469 5.98 -25.79 -4.92
C GLY A 469 6.86 -24.58 -4.66
N TYR A 470 8.03 -24.57 -5.31
CA TYR A 470 9.07 -23.58 -5.08
C TYR A 470 9.90 -23.41 -6.34
N ALA A 471 10.01 -22.20 -6.85
CA ALA A 471 10.76 -21.92 -8.07
C ALA A 471 11.37 -20.51 -8.09
N ALA A 472 12.31 -20.28 -8.99
CA ALA A 472 12.85 -18.95 -9.30
C ALA A 472 11.95 -18.23 -10.31
N ILE A 473 12.02 -16.91 -10.32
CA ILE A 473 11.34 -16.05 -11.27
C ILE A 473 12.22 -15.88 -12.49
N THR A 474 11.83 -16.46 -13.61
CA THR A 474 12.56 -16.38 -14.88
C THR A 474 12.01 -15.33 -15.84
N SER A 475 10.96 -14.60 -15.42
CA SER A 475 10.17 -13.66 -16.23
C SER A 475 9.35 -14.34 -17.33
N GLY A 476 8.30 -13.69 -17.79
CA GLY A 476 7.36 -14.21 -18.80
C GLY A 476 6.20 -15.00 -18.17
N ASP A 477 5.55 -15.84 -19.00
CA ASP A 477 4.24 -16.41 -18.70
C ASP A 477 3.18 -15.31 -18.41
N ASP A 478 3.35 -14.15 -19.07
CA ASP A 478 2.53 -12.95 -18.86
C ASP A 478 1.60 -12.72 -20.05
N ARG A 479 0.46 -12.09 -19.76
CA ARG A 479 -0.59 -11.73 -20.75
C ARG A 479 -0.77 -10.22 -20.74
N TYR A 480 -0.73 -9.61 -21.93
CA TYR A 480 -1.08 -8.19 -22.12
C TYR A 480 -2.13 -8.08 -23.21
N ILE A 481 -3.35 -7.71 -22.86
CA ILE A 481 -4.49 -7.74 -23.78
C ILE A 481 -5.29 -6.45 -23.71
N GLY A 482 -5.44 -5.76 -24.82
CA GLY A 482 -6.31 -4.60 -24.94
C GLY A 482 -5.91 -3.41 -24.08
N ASN A 483 -4.65 -3.27 -23.70
CA ASN A 483 -4.15 -2.11 -22.99
C ASN A 483 -3.87 -0.95 -23.94
N VAL A 484 -3.80 0.25 -23.39
CA VAL A 484 -3.30 1.46 -24.07
C VAL A 484 -2.01 1.88 -23.40
N PHE A 485 -0.93 1.93 -24.16
CA PHE A 485 0.39 2.39 -23.73
C PHE A 485 0.69 3.76 -24.34
N LEU A 486 1.00 4.73 -23.48
CA LEU A 486 1.43 6.06 -23.91
C LEU A 486 2.89 6.26 -23.56
N GLY A 487 3.69 6.55 -24.59
CA GLY A 487 5.11 6.86 -24.40
C GLY A 487 5.37 8.30 -24.00
N SER A 488 6.55 8.52 -23.49
CA SER A 488 7.13 9.83 -23.17
C SER A 488 8.67 9.70 -23.19
N ASP A 489 9.40 10.73 -22.82
CA ASP A 489 10.84 10.61 -22.65
C ASP A 489 11.18 9.78 -21.39
N PRO A 490 11.87 8.63 -21.52
CA PRO A 490 12.25 7.79 -20.37
C PRO A 490 13.10 8.54 -19.33
N ALA A 491 13.82 9.58 -19.71
CA ALA A 491 14.59 10.42 -18.80
C ALA A 491 13.71 11.17 -17.79
N LEU A 492 12.39 11.28 -18.05
CA LEU A 492 11.45 11.88 -17.11
C LEU A 492 11.04 10.90 -15.99
N ALA A 493 11.23 9.59 -16.22
CA ALA A 493 10.88 8.56 -15.24
C ALA A 493 11.99 8.31 -14.21
N TYR A 494 13.26 8.39 -14.64
CA TYR A 494 14.41 8.09 -13.78
C TYR A 494 15.47 9.19 -13.91
N GLY A 495 15.86 9.75 -12.79
CA GLY A 495 16.96 10.72 -12.69
C GLY A 495 18.34 10.04 -12.69
N PRO A 496 19.42 10.86 -12.81
CA PRO A 496 20.79 10.36 -12.89
C PRO A 496 21.27 9.64 -11.61
N GLU A 497 20.63 9.92 -10.48
CA GLU A 497 20.94 9.30 -9.18
C GLU A 497 20.07 8.09 -8.86
N SER A 498 19.32 7.59 -9.85
CA SER A 498 18.51 6.38 -9.67
C SER A 498 19.34 5.22 -9.12
N LYS A 499 18.83 4.55 -8.08
CA LYS A 499 19.44 3.33 -7.55
C LYS A 499 19.31 2.13 -8.50
N ARG A 500 18.73 2.35 -9.68
CA ARG A 500 18.63 1.35 -10.76
C ARG A 500 19.51 1.65 -11.98
N PRO A 501 20.81 2.06 -11.83
CA PRO A 501 21.67 2.27 -12.98
C PRO A 501 21.89 0.94 -13.72
N GLY A 502 21.60 0.93 -15.02
CA GLY A 502 21.84 -0.20 -15.89
C GLY A 502 20.86 -1.38 -15.75
N ARG A 503 19.76 -1.23 -15.05
CA ARG A 503 18.65 -2.16 -15.16
C ARG A 503 18.02 -2.00 -16.54
N ARG A 504 17.91 -3.12 -17.19
CA ARG A 504 17.55 -3.29 -18.58
C ARG A 504 16.08 -3.14 -18.76
N GLU A 505 15.72 -2.93 -20.01
CA GLU A 505 14.35 -3.13 -20.47
C GLU A 505 13.33 -2.25 -19.76
N VAL A 506 13.75 -1.01 -19.44
CA VAL A 506 12.84 0.05 -19.04
C VAL A 506 12.41 0.77 -20.31
N GLY A 507 11.12 0.72 -20.62
CA GLY A 507 10.57 1.34 -21.80
C GLY A 507 9.10 1.66 -21.63
N TYR A 508 8.50 2.18 -22.67
CA TYR A 508 7.06 2.32 -22.77
C TYR A 508 6.52 1.21 -23.66
N GLY A 509 5.51 0.47 -23.17
CA GLY A 509 4.94 -0.66 -23.91
C GLY A 509 5.61 -2.00 -23.60
N THR A 510 5.48 -2.95 -24.52
CA THR A 510 5.80 -4.37 -24.30
C THR A 510 7.05 -4.87 -25.02
N ALA A 511 7.80 -4.01 -25.71
CA ALA A 511 9.04 -4.38 -26.42
C ALA A 511 10.11 -5.05 -25.53
N GLY A 512 10.09 -4.81 -24.21
CA GLY A 512 10.96 -5.50 -23.27
C GLY A 512 10.82 -7.02 -23.27
N TYR A 513 9.72 -7.56 -23.79
CA TYR A 513 9.51 -9.00 -23.96
C TYR A 513 10.12 -9.56 -25.27
N ASP A 514 10.78 -8.77 -26.08
CA ASP A 514 11.41 -9.26 -27.31
C ASP A 514 12.36 -10.43 -27.04
N GLY A 515 12.19 -11.48 -27.83
CA GLY A 515 12.90 -12.73 -27.67
C GLY A 515 12.30 -13.73 -26.67
N HIS A 516 11.14 -13.42 -26.06
CA HIS A 516 10.31 -14.44 -25.42
C HIS A 516 9.51 -15.20 -26.48
N PRO A 517 9.23 -16.53 -26.31
CA PRO A 517 8.36 -17.26 -27.21
C PRO A 517 6.93 -16.68 -27.19
N ALA A 518 6.30 -16.59 -28.36
CA ALA A 518 4.92 -16.13 -28.49
C ALA A 518 3.87 -17.21 -28.18
N SER A 519 4.30 -18.45 -27.98
CA SER A 519 3.42 -19.58 -27.71
C SER A 519 4.11 -20.68 -26.90
N MET A 520 3.30 -21.56 -26.33
CA MET A 520 3.79 -22.78 -25.68
C MET A 520 4.51 -23.71 -26.67
N ALA A 521 4.08 -23.75 -27.93
CA ALA A 521 4.73 -24.56 -28.97
C ALA A 521 6.15 -24.06 -29.26
N ASP A 522 6.34 -22.75 -29.35
CA ASP A 522 7.65 -22.15 -29.57
C ASP A 522 8.57 -22.35 -28.34
N TYR A 523 8.02 -22.27 -27.15
CA TYR A 523 8.74 -22.61 -25.91
C TYR A 523 9.21 -24.07 -25.91
N LEU A 524 8.31 -25.01 -26.20
CA LEU A 524 8.64 -26.44 -26.25
C LEU A 524 9.68 -26.75 -27.34
N ALA A 525 9.65 -26.06 -28.46
CA ALA A 525 10.67 -26.21 -29.51
C ALA A 525 12.08 -25.84 -29.01
N GLN A 526 12.21 -24.81 -28.17
CA GLN A 526 13.49 -24.41 -27.59
C GLN A 526 14.06 -25.44 -26.61
N VAL A 527 13.23 -26.15 -25.87
CA VAL A 527 13.66 -27.15 -24.87
C VAL A 527 13.67 -28.57 -25.39
N SER A 528 13.39 -28.80 -26.67
CA SER A 528 13.24 -30.13 -27.27
C SER A 528 14.54 -30.81 -27.67
N ASP A 529 15.71 -30.16 -27.54
CA ASP A 529 17.00 -30.74 -27.95
C ASP A 529 17.36 -32.01 -27.14
N PRO A 530 17.24 -33.21 -27.71
CA PRO A 530 17.45 -34.46 -26.98
C PRO A 530 18.92 -34.73 -26.68
N THR A 531 19.84 -33.92 -27.21
CA THR A 531 21.29 -34.07 -26.99
C THR A 531 21.77 -33.37 -25.74
N LYS A 532 20.94 -32.52 -25.14
CA LYS A 532 21.24 -31.75 -23.93
C LYS A 532 20.53 -32.31 -22.72
N GLY A 533 21.18 -32.24 -21.58
CA GLY A 533 20.57 -32.51 -20.28
C GLY A 533 19.59 -31.40 -19.85
N ASP A 534 18.77 -31.67 -18.84
CA ASP A 534 17.75 -30.72 -18.35
C ASP A 534 18.37 -29.37 -17.94
N HIS A 535 19.45 -29.36 -17.20
CA HIS A 535 20.15 -28.14 -16.80
C HIS A 535 20.60 -27.27 -17.97
N GLU A 536 20.94 -27.88 -19.11
CA GLU A 536 21.35 -27.15 -20.32
C GLU A 536 20.15 -26.65 -21.10
N ARG A 537 19.09 -27.46 -21.18
CA ARG A 537 17.87 -27.13 -21.95
C ARG A 537 17.11 -25.97 -21.32
N PHE A 538 17.00 -25.94 -19.99
CA PHE A 538 16.18 -24.96 -19.28
C PHE A 538 16.98 -23.76 -18.72
N ALA A 539 18.31 -23.78 -18.72
CA ALA A 539 19.15 -22.76 -18.08
C ALA A 539 18.99 -21.32 -18.64
N LYS A 540 18.56 -21.18 -19.89
CA LYS A 540 18.47 -19.88 -20.57
C LYS A 540 17.17 -19.67 -21.34
N VAL A 541 16.19 -20.53 -21.12
CA VAL A 541 14.94 -20.46 -21.86
C VAL A 541 14.01 -19.45 -21.20
N ARG A 542 13.57 -18.46 -21.98
CA ARG A 542 12.54 -17.52 -21.56
C ARG A 542 11.18 -18.19 -21.63
N GLN A 543 10.29 -17.89 -20.69
CA GLN A 543 8.94 -18.38 -20.71
C GLN A 543 8.14 -17.74 -21.83
N PRO A 544 7.06 -18.39 -22.33
CA PRO A 544 6.20 -17.81 -23.34
C PRO A 544 5.47 -16.58 -22.78
N VAL A 545 5.08 -15.67 -23.68
CA VAL A 545 4.22 -14.53 -23.37
C VAL A 545 3.07 -14.48 -24.36
N TYR A 546 1.92 -13.96 -23.91
CA TYR A 546 0.66 -13.96 -24.66
C TYR A 546 0.19 -12.51 -24.81
N ILE A 547 0.76 -11.80 -25.80
CA ILE A 547 0.58 -10.35 -25.98
C ILE A 547 -0.23 -10.13 -27.26
N ARG A 548 -1.38 -9.44 -27.14
CA ARG A 548 -2.28 -9.19 -28.26
C ARG A 548 -3.19 -8.00 -28.07
N ASP A 549 -3.59 -7.42 -29.21
CA ASP A 549 -4.64 -6.42 -29.30
C ASP A 549 -4.38 -5.13 -28.47
N ASN A 550 -3.13 -4.80 -28.17
CA ASN A 550 -2.78 -3.58 -27.45
C ASN A 550 -2.59 -2.40 -28.40
N VAL A 551 -2.70 -1.21 -27.85
CA VAL A 551 -2.54 0.07 -28.53
C VAL A 551 -1.32 0.80 -28.01
N TYR A 552 -0.47 1.26 -28.90
CA TYR A 552 0.78 1.95 -28.63
C TYR A 552 0.76 3.34 -29.27
N ALA A 553 1.02 4.36 -28.49
CA ALA A 553 1.06 5.74 -28.96
C ALA A 553 2.21 6.54 -28.32
N SER A 554 2.55 7.67 -28.92
CA SER A 554 3.54 8.64 -28.40
C SER A 554 4.91 8.00 -28.13
N GLY A 555 5.38 7.08 -28.99
CA GLY A 555 6.68 6.41 -28.84
C GLY A 555 6.67 5.17 -27.96
N ALA A 556 5.52 4.67 -27.53
CA ALA A 556 5.43 3.34 -26.93
C ALA A 556 5.64 2.24 -27.99
N GLU A 557 6.35 1.16 -27.60
CA GLU A 557 6.79 0.10 -28.51
C GLU A 557 6.13 -1.24 -28.19
N ALA A 558 5.66 -1.92 -29.23
CA ALA A 558 5.04 -3.24 -29.13
C ALA A 558 6.10 -4.35 -29.07
N TYR A 559 5.77 -5.46 -28.42
CA TYR A 559 6.48 -6.73 -28.54
C TYR A 559 6.49 -7.18 -30.02
N ALA A 560 7.64 -7.62 -30.52
CA ALA A 560 7.86 -7.88 -31.95
C ALA A 560 6.91 -8.94 -32.55
N ASP A 561 6.53 -9.95 -31.76
CA ASP A 561 5.64 -11.04 -32.18
C ASP A 561 4.20 -10.86 -31.68
N GLU A 562 3.79 -9.65 -31.30
CA GLU A 562 2.43 -9.36 -30.85
C GLU A 562 1.41 -9.52 -31.98
N THR A 563 0.31 -10.20 -31.70
CA THR A 563 -0.82 -10.32 -32.63
C THR A 563 -1.81 -9.18 -32.42
N GLY A 564 -2.17 -8.48 -33.51
CA GLY A 564 -3.19 -7.42 -33.44
C GLY A 564 -2.71 -6.12 -32.80
N ALA A 565 -1.42 -5.92 -32.67
CA ALA A 565 -0.85 -4.64 -32.18
C ALA A 565 -1.30 -3.48 -33.07
N THR A 566 -1.74 -2.39 -32.46
CA THR A 566 -2.06 -1.14 -33.12
C THR A 566 -1.10 -0.05 -32.69
N VAL A 567 -0.19 0.33 -33.57
CA VAL A 567 0.69 1.49 -33.36
C VAL A 567 0.03 2.72 -33.95
N VAL A 568 -0.31 3.68 -33.11
CA VAL A 568 -0.88 4.96 -33.53
C VAL A 568 0.27 5.86 -33.98
N PRO A 569 0.28 6.37 -35.22
CA PRO A 569 1.32 7.27 -35.71
C PRO A 569 1.45 8.50 -34.80
N ASP A 570 2.65 9.06 -34.76
CA ASP A 570 2.95 10.27 -34.00
C ASP A 570 1.92 11.37 -34.25
N GLY A 571 1.30 11.82 -33.19
CA GLY A 571 0.26 12.83 -33.17
C GLY A 571 0.03 13.30 -31.74
N ASP A 572 -0.84 14.30 -31.56
CA ASP A 572 -1.20 14.83 -30.25
C ASP A 572 -2.05 13.81 -29.44
N VAL A 573 -1.47 12.64 -29.10
CA VAL A 573 -2.12 11.68 -28.19
C VAL A 573 -1.72 12.02 -26.79
N THR A 574 -2.70 12.38 -25.96
CA THR A 574 -2.47 12.71 -24.54
C THR A 574 -3.54 12.05 -23.67
N ALA A 575 -3.14 11.68 -22.46
CA ALA A 575 -4.04 11.33 -21.38
C ALA A 575 -3.50 11.95 -20.08
N THR A 576 -4.32 12.76 -19.45
CA THR A 576 -3.94 13.49 -18.23
C THR A 576 -5.02 13.31 -17.17
N VAL A 577 -4.59 12.98 -15.95
CA VAL A 577 -5.48 12.95 -14.78
C VAL A 577 -5.56 14.35 -14.21
N VAL A 578 -6.76 14.89 -14.12
CA VAL A 578 -7.06 16.21 -13.56
C VAL A 578 -7.81 16.04 -12.24
N ASP A 579 -7.15 16.39 -11.15
CA ASP A 579 -7.67 16.32 -9.79
C ASP A 579 -8.35 17.64 -9.41
N GLU A 580 -9.66 17.62 -9.17
CA GLU A 580 -10.47 18.74 -8.69
C GLU A 580 -10.98 18.51 -7.25
N GLY A 581 -10.24 17.73 -6.48
CA GLY A 581 -10.57 17.41 -5.09
C GLY A 581 -11.51 16.21 -4.96
N ALA A 582 -12.81 16.46 -4.80
CA ALA A 582 -13.81 15.39 -4.66
C ALA A 582 -14.02 14.62 -5.96
N GLU A 583 -13.77 15.23 -7.10
CA GLU A 583 -13.94 14.65 -8.43
C GLU A 583 -12.60 14.61 -9.16
N VAL A 584 -12.34 13.52 -9.87
CA VAL A 584 -11.13 13.38 -10.71
C VAL A 584 -11.56 13.02 -12.12
N TYR A 585 -10.91 13.63 -13.08
CA TYR A 585 -11.21 13.47 -14.49
C TYR A 585 -10.01 12.91 -15.25
N LEU A 586 -10.26 12.05 -16.23
CA LEU A 586 -9.33 11.72 -17.29
C LEU A 586 -9.63 12.61 -18.48
N GLU A 587 -8.66 13.46 -18.86
CA GLU A 587 -8.69 14.24 -20.10
C GLU A 587 -7.84 13.55 -21.14
N CYS A 588 -8.45 13.14 -22.24
CA CYS A 588 -7.77 12.50 -23.36
C CYS A 588 -7.90 13.33 -24.63
N ARG A 589 -6.84 13.28 -25.46
CA ARG A 589 -6.90 13.64 -26.87
C ARG A 589 -6.44 12.43 -27.69
N LEU A 590 -7.35 11.83 -28.44
CA LEU A 590 -7.10 10.62 -29.22
C LEU A 590 -7.40 10.86 -30.70
N PRO A 591 -6.62 10.30 -31.64
CA PRO A 591 -6.83 10.46 -33.08
C PRO A 591 -8.03 9.66 -33.57
N GLY A 592 -8.58 10.03 -34.77
CA GLY A 592 -9.75 9.36 -35.35
C GLY A 592 -9.58 7.85 -35.56
N ALA A 593 -8.37 7.40 -35.84
CA ALA A 593 -8.05 5.97 -35.96
C ALA A 593 -8.38 5.15 -34.70
N PHE A 594 -8.48 5.80 -33.53
CA PHE A 594 -8.80 5.11 -32.28
C PHE A 594 -10.23 4.56 -32.23
N ASP A 595 -11.16 5.17 -32.99
CA ASP A 595 -12.56 4.73 -33.04
C ASP A 595 -12.73 3.38 -33.76
N ASP A 596 -11.76 2.99 -34.58
CA ASP A 596 -11.76 1.71 -35.31
C ASP A 596 -11.13 0.58 -34.50
N ILE A 597 -10.44 0.89 -33.38
CA ILE A 597 -9.78 -0.09 -32.53
C ILE A 597 -10.81 -0.72 -31.60
N ARG A 598 -11.01 -2.01 -31.74
CA ARG A 598 -11.99 -2.76 -30.96
C ARG A 598 -11.38 -4.06 -30.45
N VAL A 599 -11.48 -4.26 -29.14
CA VAL A 599 -11.02 -5.45 -28.44
C VAL A 599 -12.23 -6.20 -27.90
N ALA A 600 -12.25 -7.52 -28.04
CA ALA A 600 -13.28 -8.35 -27.47
C ALA A 600 -13.23 -8.33 -25.93
N THR A 601 -14.36 -8.49 -25.28
CA THR A 601 -14.41 -8.69 -23.82
C THR A 601 -13.64 -9.96 -23.47
N VAL A 602 -12.75 -9.82 -22.48
CA VAL A 602 -11.90 -10.92 -21.99
C VAL A 602 -12.47 -11.45 -20.69
N SER A 603 -12.41 -12.76 -20.50
CA SER A 603 -12.72 -13.44 -19.23
C SER A 603 -11.50 -14.23 -18.75
N GLY A 604 -11.52 -14.71 -17.51
CA GLY A 604 -10.46 -15.56 -16.97
C GLY A 604 -10.21 -16.82 -17.82
N ALA A 605 -11.26 -17.36 -18.44
CA ALA A 605 -11.15 -18.53 -19.32
C ALA A 605 -10.42 -18.25 -20.65
N ASP A 606 -10.30 -16.98 -21.03
CA ASP A 606 -9.57 -16.56 -22.24
C ASP A 606 -8.08 -16.31 -22.01
N LEU A 607 -7.64 -16.45 -20.74
CA LEU A 607 -6.31 -16.07 -20.27
C LEU A 607 -5.43 -17.31 -20.04
N GLU A 608 -5.18 -18.19 -20.83
CA GLU A 608 -4.26 -19.32 -20.64
C GLU A 608 -3.86 -19.63 -19.17
N ARG A 609 -3.72 -20.88 -18.78
CA ARG A 609 -3.30 -21.25 -17.42
C ARG A 609 -1.89 -20.79 -17.10
N VAL A 610 -1.67 -20.37 -15.86
CA VAL A 610 -0.34 -20.04 -15.34
C VAL A 610 0.48 -21.33 -15.17
N ARG A 611 1.66 -21.34 -15.71
CA ARG A 611 2.44 -22.55 -15.95
C ARG A 611 2.98 -23.24 -14.69
N PHE A 612 3.58 -22.49 -13.77
CA PHE A 612 4.16 -23.09 -12.56
C PHE A 612 3.10 -23.53 -11.56
N VAL A 613 2.11 -22.70 -11.36
CA VAL A 613 1.04 -22.95 -10.39
C VAL A 613 -0.04 -23.88 -10.96
N ASP A 614 -0.09 -24.04 -12.29
CA ASP A 614 -1.15 -24.76 -13.01
C ASP A 614 -2.57 -24.27 -12.64
N ALA A 615 -2.72 -22.96 -12.54
CA ALA A 615 -3.95 -22.30 -12.11
C ALA A 615 -4.55 -21.44 -13.22
N GLU A 616 -5.85 -21.28 -13.19
CA GLU A 616 -6.60 -20.35 -14.03
C GLU A 616 -6.71 -18.99 -13.35
N PHE A 617 -7.16 -17.96 -14.09
CA PHE A 617 -7.49 -16.66 -13.54
C PHE A 617 -8.92 -16.68 -13.02
N GLU A 618 -9.06 -16.79 -11.72
CA GLU A 618 -10.33 -17.00 -11.02
C GLU A 618 -10.61 -15.88 -10.02
N GLU A 619 -11.88 -15.71 -9.68
CA GLU A 619 -12.30 -14.94 -8.51
C GLU A 619 -12.00 -15.74 -7.23
N PRO A 620 -11.95 -15.09 -6.04
CA PRO A 620 -11.65 -15.80 -4.78
C PRO A 620 -12.58 -16.95 -4.40
N ASP A 621 -13.71 -17.10 -5.08
CA ASP A 621 -14.67 -18.21 -4.92
C ASP A 621 -14.45 -19.36 -5.90
N GLY A 622 -13.42 -19.26 -6.76
CA GLY A 622 -13.07 -20.26 -7.77
C GLY A 622 -13.88 -20.17 -9.07
N ALA A 623 -14.71 -19.14 -9.24
CA ALA A 623 -15.33 -18.87 -10.53
C ALA A 623 -14.34 -18.19 -11.49
N PRO A 624 -14.42 -18.43 -12.82
CA PRO A 624 -13.58 -17.72 -13.76
C PRO A 624 -13.70 -16.21 -13.60
N ALA A 625 -12.59 -15.50 -13.60
CA ALA A 625 -12.56 -14.03 -13.43
C ALA A 625 -13.39 -13.34 -14.52
N VAL A 626 -14.26 -12.42 -14.12
CA VAL A 626 -15.16 -11.68 -15.01
C VAL A 626 -14.64 -10.24 -15.16
N LEU A 627 -14.20 -9.89 -16.38
CA LEU A 627 -13.66 -8.57 -16.73
C LEU A 627 -14.71 -7.71 -17.46
N ALA A 628 -15.97 -7.84 -17.07
CA ALA A 628 -17.11 -7.21 -17.73
C ALA A 628 -17.50 -5.83 -17.17
N THR A 629 -16.71 -5.27 -16.27
CA THR A 629 -16.99 -3.94 -15.69
C THR A 629 -15.77 -3.03 -15.88
N ASP A 630 -15.97 -1.90 -16.53
CA ASP A 630 -14.91 -0.92 -16.75
C ASP A 630 -14.59 -0.08 -15.49
N LEU A 631 -13.61 0.82 -15.59
CA LEU A 631 -13.15 1.66 -14.47
C LEU A 631 -14.28 2.38 -13.75
N VAL A 632 -15.23 2.95 -14.48
CA VAL A 632 -16.33 3.76 -13.93
C VAL A 632 -17.59 2.96 -13.62
N GLY A 633 -17.53 1.63 -13.75
CA GLY A 633 -18.64 0.74 -13.41
C GLY A 633 -19.59 0.43 -14.58
N ALA A 634 -19.29 0.87 -15.80
CA ALA A 634 -20.08 0.52 -16.97
C ALA A 634 -19.91 -0.97 -17.32
N VAL A 635 -21.04 -1.63 -17.56
CA VAL A 635 -21.05 -3.08 -17.81
C VAL A 635 -20.85 -3.36 -19.29
N LYS A 636 -19.86 -4.20 -19.59
CA LYS A 636 -19.58 -4.74 -20.93
C LYS A 636 -20.35 -6.05 -21.14
N THR A 637 -20.87 -6.27 -22.33
CA THR A 637 -21.49 -7.57 -22.64
C THR A 637 -20.44 -8.63 -22.94
N PRO A 638 -20.64 -9.89 -22.58
CA PRO A 638 -19.65 -10.95 -22.77
C PRO A 638 -19.18 -11.17 -24.20
N SER A 639 -20.04 -10.90 -25.20
CA SER A 639 -19.71 -10.98 -26.62
C SER A 639 -19.49 -9.61 -27.27
N GLY A 640 -19.32 -8.56 -26.44
CA GLY A 640 -19.13 -7.19 -26.91
C GLY A 640 -17.73 -6.94 -27.42
N SER A 641 -17.59 -5.86 -28.18
CA SER A 641 -16.31 -5.33 -28.63
C SER A 641 -16.23 -3.86 -28.25
N TYR A 642 -15.17 -3.49 -27.51
CA TYR A 642 -15.02 -2.19 -26.86
C TYR A 642 -13.69 -1.54 -27.25
N PRO A 643 -13.49 -0.27 -27.03
CA PRO A 643 -12.17 0.35 -27.13
C PRO A 643 -11.14 -0.37 -26.27
N ALA A 644 -9.88 -0.35 -26.64
CA ALA A 644 -8.79 -0.70 -25.74
C ALA A 644 -8.73 0.29 -24.58
N GLY A 645 -8.18 -0.16 -23.43
CA GLY A 645 -8.05 0.65 -22.22
C GLY A 645 -9.21 0.50 -21.24
N PRO A 646 -9.21 1.32 -20.17
CA PRO A 646 -10.02 1.08 -18.98
C PRO A 646 -11.48 1.55 -19.08
N LEU A 647 -11.85 2.30 -20.12
CA LEU A 647 -13.17 2.88 -20.31
C LEU A 647 -13.86 2.30 -21.54
N SER A 648 -15.10 1.89 -21.39
CA SER A 648 -15.89 1.29 -22.50
C SER A 648 -16.38 2.29 -23.54
N ASP A 649 -16.32 3.60 -23.24
CA ASP A 649 -16.73 4.71 -24.12
C ASP A 649 -15.55 5.59 -24.58
N LEU A 650 -14.31 5.12 -24.42
CA LEU A 650 -13.13 5.85 -24.88
C LEU A 650 -13.18 6.04 -26.40
N ARG A 651 -13.01 7.28 -26.88
CA ARG A 651 -13.21 7.66 -28.29
C ARG A 651 -12.25 8.75 -28.74
N SER A 652 -12.16 8.96 -30.03
CA SER A 652 -11.36 10.01 -30.63
C SER A 652 -11.80 11.43 -30.25
N GLY A 653 -10.91 12.40 -30.50
CA GLY A 653 -11.09 13.81 -30.16
C GLY A 653 -10.67 14.14 -28.73
N ALA A 654 -11.02 15.34 -28.30
CA ALA A 654 -10.82 15.77 -26.92
C ALA A 654 -12.00 15.30 -26.08
N THR A 655 -11.73 14.49 -25.08
CA THR A 655 -12.73 13.95 -24.13
C THR A 655 -12.33 14.28 -22.70
N ARG A 656 -13.32 14.42 -21.84
CA ARG A 656 -13.15 14.56 -20.40
C ARG A 656 -14.16 13.63 -19.72
N THR A 657 -13.64 12.61 -19.04
CA THR A 657 -14.47 11.60 -18.38
C THR A 657 -14.17 11.62 -16.90
N ARG A 658 -15.23 11.69 -16.07
CA ARG A 658 -15.07 11.55 -14.62
C ARG A 658 -14.66 10.10 -14.30
N VAL A 659 -13.58 9.94 -13.56
CA VAL A 659 -12.99 8.62 -13.21
C VAL A 659 -12.96 8.36 -11.70
N TRP A 660 -13.32 9.38 -10.92
CA TRP A 660 -13.52 9.28 -9.47
C TRP A 660 -14.58 10.26 -8.96
#